data_c619fe2038dc4e94e71cc5c22950f17b
#
_entry.id   c619fe2038dc4e94e71cc5c22950f17b
#
_cell.length_a   1.000
_cell.length_b   1.000
_cell.length_c   1.000
_cell.angle_alpha   90.00
_cell.angle_beta   90.00
_cell.angle_gamma   90.00
#
_symmetry.space_group_name_H-M   'P 1'
#
loop_
_entity.id
_entity.type
_entity.pdbx_description
1 polymer ?
#
loop_
_entity_poly.entity_id
_entity_poly.type
_entity_poly.pdbx_seq_one_letter_code
_entity_poly.pdbx_strand_id
1 'polypeptide(L)'
;LVKTEGSFAVEDMKNVQINIGAVIKEEDEWDQEMGPYPKPHVATLRDWDFKIVNRYRIFYAPADDTCTLCTFGPCDLTGNKRGACGIDQAGACGKIVLIAVLMGTCAHTAHGRHLYHWCLDKFGDMPFDMGSDILVKAPLTESIIGIRPKTLKDFGQVLSYCEEEITQLLASCHSGQEGHYIDFESKALHSGMIDSLGKEICDMLQTVAYDMPRGDPEAPLVEIGMGTMDQSKACLVAYGHNLAAGAEAMFYTENNDLWEKVEIGGVCCTAIDLTRIAEGLGNTDIPKMIGTKVKVVGAVGWWRKMVRAGIMDAVMVDEQCVWCDVVRDCQPRKIPVIATNDKIMYGLVDRTNDPVDEIVSDLVEFRVAGVVVLDPVKAGEVAVKTALQVKPKRADIKSKIVLTEEEFKTWVETCTRCRQCTYVCPPHIRISNIIEEASKGNLEPFSSTYEICVGCGRCEQACPQEIPILKLYEYANREYIANQKFKMRAGRGPVRDTEIRAVGMPIVMGTIPGVIALVGCSNYPNGTKECYDIAKEFVDRGYIVVATGCMAMDMSLYTDEDGKTIWEQYPGGFDGRNICNIGSCVSNAHIHGAAIKVATIFARRNHRANYDDIADYILSKVGACGVAWGAYSQKAASIATGFNRIGCPVVVQPSSVIYRRAFLGRTDVPEDWMVIDARDGSLVQIEPAPEHMLYVAETKEEAMLMMAKLCFRPSDNSIGRMIKLTHYCDISKKYFGKLPDDWPIFVRHASELPIADKEPMMKELEEKHGWKIDWKAKKIVEGPIRPVDVSFDPTNLPRKIRAKKKK
;
A
#
# COMPACT_ATOMS: atom_id res chain seq x y z
N LEU A 1 15.41 -44.02 -20.79
CA LEU A 1 15.07 -42.80 -21.51
C LEU A 1 15.29 -43.02 -22.97
N VAL A 2 14.25 -43.22 -23.77
CA VAL A 2 14.34 -43.27 -25.24
C VAL A 2 13.96 -41.88 -25.73
N LYS A 3 14.97 -41.11 -26.18
CA LYS A 3 14.71 -39.92 -26.98
C LYS A 3 14.18 -40.38 -28.34
N THR A 4 12.93 -40.12 -28.63
CA THR A 4 12.40 -40.26 -29.99
C THR A 4 12.37 -38.88 -30.62
N GLU A 5 13.33 -38.59 -31.47
CA GLU A 5 13.28 -37.48 -32.43
C GLU A 5 12.49 -37.97 -33.64
N GLY A 6 11.27 -37.52 -33.81
CA GLY A 6 10.44 -37.78 -35.01
C GLY A 6 8.97 -37.42 -34.77
N SER A 7 8.38 -36.75 -35.71
CA SER A 7 6.90 -36.57 -35.76
C SER A 7 6.27 -37.79 -36.39
N PHE A 8 5.35 -38.44 -35.67
CA PHE A 8 4.54 -39.54 -36.22
C PHE A 8 3.19 -39.03 -36.69
N ALA A 9 2.80 -39.34 -37.92
CA ALA A 9 1.43 -39.14 -38.35
C ALA A 9 0.56 -40.28 -37.84
N VAL A 10 -0.55 -39.98 -37.20
CA VAL A 10 -1.49 -40.96 -36.59
C VAL A 10 -2.04 -41.93 -37.62
N GLU A 11 -2.06 -41.55 -38.90
CA GLU A 11 -2.58 -42.34 -40.03
C GLU A 11 -1.75 -43.57 -40.33
N ASP A 12 -0.49 -43.62 -39.91
CA ASP A 12 0.41 -44.77 -40.16
C ASP A 12 0.43 -45.81 -39.00
N MET A 13 -0.33 -45.58 -37.93
CA MET A 13 -0.38 -46.48 -36.78
C MET A 13 -1.57 -47.42 -36.84
N LYS A 14 -1.40 -48.58 -37.40
CA LYS A 14 -2.36 -49.70 -37.27
C LYS A 14 -1.87 -50.74 -36.28
N ASN A 15 -2.72 -51.06 -35.29
CA ASN A 15 -2.46 -52.07 -34.27
C ASN A 15 -1.27 -51.80 -33.31
N VAL A 16 -1.05 -50.55 -32.96
CA VAL A 16 -0.03 -50.19 -31.97
C VAL A 16 -0.71 -49.88 -30.64
N GLN A 17 -0.31 -50.63 -29.59
CA GLN A 17 -0.71 -50.30 -28.22
C GLN A 17 0.45 -49.55 -27.55
N ILE A 18 0.23 -48.28 -27.21
CA ILE A 18 1.21 -47.47 -26.51
C ILE A 18 0.86 -47.47 -25.02
N ASN A 19 1.72 -48.09 -24.20
CA ASN A 19 1.65 -48.02 -22.74
C ASN A 19 2.61 -46.88 -22.28
N ILE A 20 2.06 -45.75 -21.89
CA ILE A 20 2.83 -44.61 -21.34
C ILE A 20 2.92 -44.84 -19.82
N GLY A 21 4.04 -45.37 -19.34
CA GLY A 21 4.29 -45.66 -17.92
C GLY A 21 4.55 -44.39 -17.09
N ALA A 22 5.13 -43.37 -17.71
CA ALA A 22 5.29 -42.04 -17.12
C ALA A 22 5.49 -41.01 -18.23
N VAL A 23 4.84 -39.89 -18.14
CA VAL A 23 5.19 -38.70 -18.92
C VAL A 23 6.10 -37.85 -18.03
N ILE A 24 7.40 -37.96 -18.28
CA ILE A 24 8.34 -36.97 -17.69
C ILE A 24 8.17 -35.71 -18.51
N LYS A 25 7.53 -34.72 -17.94
CA LYS A 25 7.57 -33.36 -18.48
C LYS A 25 9.02 -32.93 -18.40
N GLU A 26 9.68 -32.73 -19.55
CA GLU A 26 10.98 -32.05 -19.51
C GLU A 26 10.77 -30.76 -18.74
N GLU A 27 11.56 -30.56 -17.69
CA GLU A 27 11.58 -29.29 -17.00
C GLU A 27 11.93 -28.25 -18.05
N ASP A 28 11.12 -27.21 -18.11
CA ASP A 28 11.30 -26.10 -19.02
C ASP A 28 12.75 -25.60 -18.90
N GLU A 29 13.45 -25.49 -20.01
CA GLU A 29 14.84 -24.95 -20.06
C GLU A 29 14.95 -23.58 -19.37
N TRP A 30 13.81 -22.92 -19.13
CA TRP A 30 13.68 -21.65 -18.44
C TRP A 30 13.71 -21.77 -16.89
N ASP A 31 13.96 -22.92 -16.34
CA ASP A 31 14.20 -23.11 -14.89
C ASP A 31 15.58 -22.59 -14.43
N GLN A 32 16.25 -21.86 -15.29
CA GLN A 32 17.51 -21.20 -14.99
C GLN A 32 17.30 -19.91 -14.19
N GLU A 33 18.33 -19.49 -13.51
CA GLU A 33 18.32 -18.26 -12.68
C GLU A 33 17.88 -17.02 -13.45
N MET A 34 18.26 -16.91 -14.72
CA MET A 34 17.86 -15.82 -15.61
C MET A 34 16.93 -16.32 -16.71
N GLY A 35 15.94 -15.52 -17.00
CA GLY A 35 15.04 -15.75 -18.14
C GLY A 35 15.67 -15.32 -19.48
N PRO A 36 14.85 -15.03 -20.51
CA PRO A 36 15.32 -14.65 -21.86
C PRO A 36 16.02 -13.28 -21.91
N TYR A 37 16.03 -12.52 -20.79
CA TYR A 37 16.67 -11.23 -20.68
C TYR A 37 17.69 -11.22 -19.54
N PRO A 38 18.74 -10.39 -19.65
CA PRO A 38 19.67 -10.19 -18.55
C PRO A 38 18.96 -9.79 -17.26
N LYS A 39 19.51 -10.24 -16.14
CA LYS A 39 19.09 -9.81 -14.80
C LYS A 39 19.18 -8.28 -14.70
N PRO A 40 18.13 -7.60 -14.21
CA PRO A 40 18.16 -6.14 -14.16
C PRO A 40 19.16 -5.63 -13.14
N HIS A 41 19.93 -4.62 -13.53
CA HIS A 41 20.85 -3.89 -12.66
C HIS A 41 20.63 -2.39 -12.83
N VAL A 42 20.98 -1.61 -11.82
CA VAL A 42 20.85 -0.15 -11.83
C VAL A 42 21.52 0.49 -13.07
N ALA A 43 22.54 -0.14 -13.63
CA ALA A 43 23.21 0.33 -14.85
C ALA A 43 22.47 -0.06 -16.15
N THR A 44 21.68 -1.12 -16.13
CA THR A 44 21.07 -1.69 -17.36
C THR A 44 19.59 -1.33 -17.51
N LEU A 45 18.88 -1.04 -16.42
CA LEU A 45 17.47 -0.65 -16.46
C LEU A 45 17.25 0.82 -16.82
N ARG A 46 18.29 1.62 -16.83
CA ARG A 46 18.20 3.07 -17.00
C ARG A 46 17.54 3.51 -18.30
N ASP A 47 17.62 2.71 -19.34
CA ASP A 47 17.00 3.04 -20.63
C ASP A 47 15.47 3.20 -20.53
N TRP A 48 14.82 2.29 -19.80
CA TRP A 48 13.38 2.40 -19.57
C TRP A 48 13.05 3.54 -18.60
N ASP A 49 13.78 3.65 -17.53
CA ASP A 49 13.61 4.68 -16.51
C ASP A 49 13.79 6.07 -17.12
N PHE A 50 14.84 6.30 -17.90
CA PHE A 50 15.05 7.55 -18.62
C PHE A 50 13.95 7.85 -19.64
N LYS A 51 13.45 6.84 -20.35
CA LYS A 51 12.32 7.01 -21.26
C LYS A 51 11.10 7.58 -20.54
N ILE A 52 10.77 7.07 -19.35
CA ILE A 52 9.64 7.56 -18.55
C ILE A 52 9.92 8.96 -18.00
N VAL A 53 11.06 9.18 -17.38
CA VAL A 53 11.39 10.47 -16.75
C VAL A 53 11.52 11.60 -17.77
N ASN A 54 12.08 11.34 -18.95
CA ASN A 54 12.15 12.33 -20.04
C ASN A 54 10.77 12.64 -20.66
N ARG A 55 9.83 11.71 -20.58
CA ARG A 55 8.49 11.83 -21.14
C ARG A 55 7.59 12.73 -20.32
N TYR A 56 7.82 12.83 -19.01
CA TYR A 56 6.96 13.52 -18.05
C TYR A 56 7.71 14.66 -17.36
N ARG A 57 6.99 15.74 -17.04
CA ARG A 57 7.54 16.87 -16.29
C ARG A 57 7.62 16.55 -14.80
N ILE A 58 8.63 17.11 -14.14
CA ILE A 58 8.76 17.06 -12.70
C ILE A 58 7.96 18.19 -12.06
N PHE A 59 7.31 17.86 -10.95
CA PHE A 59 6.57 18.83 -10.15
C PHE A 59 7.30 19.04 -8.83
N TYR A 60 7.59 20.28 -8.46
CA TYR A 60 8.33 20.64 -7.26
C TYR A 60 7.42 20.94 -6.08
N ALA A 61 7.89 20.62 -4.87
CA ALA A 61 7.30 21.07 -3.62
C ALA A 61 8.03 22.32 -3.09
N PRO A 62 7.34 23.24 -2.41
CA PRO A 62 7.98 24.41 -1.80
C PRO A 62 9.05 24.08 -0.76
N ALA A 63 9.01 22.88 -0.18
CA ALA A 63 10.02 22.43 0.79
C ALA A 63 11.39 22.14 0.16
N ASP A 64 11.50 22.10 -1.17
CA ASP A 64 12.72 21.76 -1.89
C ASP A 64 13.62 22.98 -2.16
N ASP A 65 13.26 24.16 -1.65
CA ASP A 65 14.00 25.40 -1.84
C ASP A 65 15.33 25.47 -1.08
N THR A 66 15.57 24.54 -0.14
CA THR A 66 16.74 24.53 0.71
C THR A 66 17.39 23.15 0.76
N CYS A 67 18.66 23.06 0.38
CA CYS A 67 19.42 21.83 0.49
C CYS A 67 20.23 21.79 1.80
N THR A 68 20.01 20.72 2.60
CA THR A 68 20.71 20.48 3.88
C THR A 68 21.47 19.16 3.90
N LEU A 69 21.77 18.57 2.73
CA LEU A 69 22.30 17.21 2.60
C LEU A 69 23.78 17.04 2.91
N CYS A 70 24.54 18.14 3.06
CA CYS A 70 25.96 18.11 3.37
C CYS A 70 26.40 19.27 4.25
N THR A 71 27.66 19.25 4.66
CA THR A 71 28.25 20.27 5.57
C THR A 71 28.44 21.66 4.94
N PHE A 72 28.32 21.79 3.62
CA PHE A 72 28.30 23.09 2.94
C PHE A 72 26.94 23.82 3.07
N GLY A 73 25.88 23.05 3.44
CA GLY A 73 24.56 23.62 3.64
C GLY A 73 24.34 24.33 4.99
N PRO A 74 23.18 24.94 5.18
CA PRO A 74 22.05 24.96 4.25
C PRO A 74 22.32 25.84 3.02
N CYS A 75 22.01 25.34 1.83
CA CYS A 75 22.11 26.09 0.58
C CYS A 75 20.71 26.54 0.14
N ASP A 76 20.57 27.83 -0.16
CA ASP A 76 19.38 28.40 -0.75
C ASP A 76 19.35 28.09 -2.26
N LEU A 77 18.33 27.34 -2.70
CA LEU A 77 18.14 26.92 -4.09
C LEU A 77 17.00 27.69 -4.79
N THR A 78 16.43 28.71 -4.15
CA THR A 78 15.31 29.47 -4.71
C THR A 78 15.64 30.09 -6.08
N GLY A 79 14.70 29.98 -7.00
CA GLY A 79 14.89 30.47 -8.38
C GLY A 79 15.93 29.63 -9.13
N ASN A 80 16.97 30.28 -9.68
CA ASN A 80 18.04 29.62 -10.43
C ASN A 80 19.34 29.46 -9.62
N LYS A 81 19.28 29.59 -8.30
CA LYS A 81 20.47 29.44 -7.44
C LYS A 81 20.92 27.99 -7.41
N ARG A 82 22.20 27.80 -7.11
CA ARG A 82 22.84 26.49 -6.98
C ARG A 82 23.47 26.34 -5.60
N GLY A 83 23.46 25.13 -5.11
CA GLY A 83 24.20 24.79 -3.90
C GLY A 83 25.72 24.86 -4.13
N ALA A 84 26.48 24.84 -3.04
CA ALA A 84 27.94 24.89 -3.08
C ALA A 84 28.60 23.77 -3.91
N CYS A 85 27.93 22.62 -4.07
CA CYS A 85 28.37 21.50 -4.92
C CYS A 85 27.88 21.58 -6.38
N GLY A 86 27.16 22.65 -6.75
CA GLY A 86 26.58 22.80 -8.08
C GLY A 86 25.16 22.26 -8.23
N ILE A 87 24.59 21.58 -7.23
CA ILE A 87 23.24 21.04 -7.30
C ILE A 87 22.21 22.16 -7.48
N ASP A 88 21.24 21.96 -8.36
CA ASP A 88 20.09 22.82 -8.51
C ASP A 88 18.86 22.28 -7.74
N GLN A 89 17.77 23.01 -7.78
CA GLN A 89 16.53 22.62 -7.10
C GLN A 89 16.01 21.28 -7.60
N ALA A 90 16.06 21.04 -8.91
CA ALA A 90 15.62 19.77 -9.51
C ALA A 90 16.44 18.57 -9.02
N GLY A 91 17.75 18.73 -9.01
CA GLY A 91 18.67 17.70 -8.50
C GLY A 91 18.47 17.42 -7.01
N ALA A 92 18.29 18.47 -6.20
CA ALA A 92 18.03 18.33 -4.76
C ALA A 92 16.71 17.61 -4.49
N CYS A 93 15.64 17.95 -5.20
CA CYS A 93 14.34 17.29 -5.11
C CYS A 93 14.45 15.81 -5.49
N GLY A 94 15.04 15.48 -6.64
CA GLY A 94 15.24 14.11 -7.09
C GLY A 94 16.06 13.27 -6.09
N LYS A 95 17.11 13.87 -5.51
CA LYS A 95 17.95 13.21 -4.50
C LYS A 95 17.19 12.94 -3.19
N ILE A 96 16.41 13.90 -2.69
CA ILE A 96 15.58 13.73 -1.48
C ILE A 96 14.57 12.62 -1.69
N VAL A 97 13.91 12.59 -2.85
CA VAL A 97 12.96 11.52 -3.20
C VAL A 97 13.65 10.17 -3.27
N LEU A 98 14.81 10.07 -3.92
CA LEU A 98 15.59 8.83 -3.97
C LEU A 98 15.94 8.32 -2.57
N ILE A 99 16.43 9.18 -1.68
CA ILE A 99 16.75 8.82 -0.29
C ILE A 99 15.50 8.28 0.43
N ALA A 100 14.36 8.96 0.29
CA ALA A 100 13.12 8.54 0.92
C ALA A 100 12.63 7.18 0.38
N VAL A 101 12.68 6.96 -0.92
CA VAL A 101 12.33 5.68 -1.55
C VAL A 101 13.26 4.57 -1.08
N LEU A 102 14.56 4.83 -1.02
CA LEU A 102 15.55 3.88 -0.51
C LEU A 102 15.30 3.48 0.95
N MET A 103 14.96 4.44 1.82
CA MET A 103 14.60 4.12 3.21
C MET A 103 13.44 3.13 3.29
N GLY A 104 12.41 3.32 2.46
CA GLY A 104 11.28 2.39 2.38
C GLY A 104 11.69 1.02 1.82
N THR A 105 12.47 1.00 0.76
CA THR A 105 13.00 -0.23 0.12
C THR A 105 13.87 -1.02 1.08
N CYS A 106 14.77 -0.35 1.80
CA CYS A 106 15.58 -0.98 2.85
C CYS A 106 14.71 -1.59 3.96
N ALA A 107 13.65 -0.87 4.39
CA ALA A 107 12.77 -1.35 5.44
C ALA A 107 12.08 -2.67 5.04
N HIS A 108 11.54 -2.77 3.83
CA HIS A 108 10.89 -3.99 3.35
C HIS A 108 11.91 -5.12 3.06
N THR A 109 13.05 -4.82 2.45
CA THR A 109 14.08 -5.84 2.18
C THR A 109 14.66 -6.43 3.46
N ALA A 110 14.99 -5.58 4.45
CA ALA A 110 15.49 -6.02 5.75
C ALA A 110 14.45 -6.82 6.54
N HIS A 111 13.15 -6.47 6.43
CA HIS A 111 12.05 -7.28 6.96
C HIS A 111 12.03 -8.67 6.30
N GLY A 112 12.12 -8.73 4.96
CA GLY A 112 12.21 -9.98 4.22
C GLY A 112 13.40 -10.84 4.64
N ARG A 113 14.57 -10.25 4.84
CA ARG A 113 15.77 -10.95 5.33
C ARG A 113 15.57 -11.53 6.72
N HIS A 114 14.96 -10.78 7.64
CA HIS A 114 14.65 -11.27 8.98
C HIS A 114 13.66 -12.44 8.93
N LEU A 115 12.56 -12.29 8.20
CA LEU A 115 11.58 -13.38 8.01
C LEU A 115 12.20 -14.61 7.34
N TYR A 116 13.10 -14.41 6.36
CA TYR A 116 13.78 -15.52 5.69
C TYR A 116 14.55 -16.39 6.68
N HIS A 117 15.40 -15.79 7.51
CA HIS A 117 16.15 -16.53 8.53
C HIS A 117 15.19 -17.16 9.56
N TRP A 118 14.26 -16.39 10.09
CA TRP A 118 13.31 -16.88 11.09
C TRP A 118 12.44 -18.04 10.59
N CYS A 119 11.88 -17.93 9.39
CA CYS A 119 11.04 -18.99 8.84
C CYS A 119 11.83 -20.28 8.58
N LEU A 120 13.06 -20.19 8.05
CA LEU A 120 13.92 -21.34 7.84
C LEU A 120 14.37 -21.99 9.16
N ASP A 121 14.69 -21.19 10.16
CA ASP A 121 15.11 -21.70 11.48
C ASP A 121 13.96 -22.41 12.22
N LYS A 122 12.76 -21.83 12.15
CA LYS A 122 11.60 -22.38 12.87
C LYS A 122 10.89 -23.50 12.14
N PHE A 123 10.65 -23.35 10.85
CA PHE A 123 9.80 -24.26 10.06
C PHE A 123 10.61 -25.12 9.07
N GLY A 124 11.89 -24.82 8.89
CA GLY A 124 12.74 -25.48 7.90
C GLY A 124 12.50 -24.97 6.47
N ASP A 125 13.19 -25.60 5.51
CA ASP A 125 13.04 -25.28 4.09
C ASP A 125 11.78 -25.94 3.53
N MET A 126 10.68 -25.20 3.56
CA MET A 126 9.36 -25.68 3.10
C MET A 126 9.25 -25.56 1.57
N PRO A 127 8.50 -26.46 0.90
CA PRO A 127 8.12 -26.28 -0.50
C PRO A 127 7.34 -24.97 -0.68
N PHE A 128 7.69 -24.19 -1.71
CA PHE A 128 6.97 -22.99 -2.05
C PHE A 128 5.68 -23.34 -2.80
N ASP A 129 4.61 -23.48 -2.04
CA ASP A 129 3.28 -23.80 -2.55
C ASP A 129 2.27 -22.70 -2.26
N MET A 130 1.68 -22.14 -3.32
CA MET A 130 0.66 -21.10 -3.27
C MET A 130 -0.75 -21.61 -3.56
N GLY A 131 -0.93 -22.94 -3.57
CA GLY A 131 -2.20 -23.59 -3.91
C GLY A 131 -2.40 -23.77 -5.42
N SER A 132 -3.39 -24.58 -5.77
CA SER A 132 -3.62 -25.03 -7.15
C SER A 132 -4.13 -23.95 -8.11
N ASP A 133 -4.68 -22.86 -7.59
CA ASP A 133 -5.26 -21.76 -8.39
C ASP A 133 -4.33 -20.54 -8.54
N ILE A 134 -3.06 -20.71 -8.18
CA ILE A 134 -2.02 -19.69 -8.34
C ILE A 134 -0.82 -20.32 -9.05
N LEU A 135 -0.88 -20.37 -10.39
CA LEU A 135 0.17 -20.96 -11.22
C LEU A 135 1.36 -20.04 -11.39
N VAL A 136 1.12 -18.71 -11.53
CA VAL A 136 2.17 -17.70 -11.47
C VAL A 136 2.37 -17.36 -10.00
N LYS A 137 3.31 -18.05 -9.35
CA LYS A 137 3.43 -18.07 -7.90
C LYS A 137 4.12 -16.83 -7.33
N ALA A 138 5.22 -16.39 -7.95
CA ALA A 138 6.02 -15.24 -7.56
C ALA A 138 6.23 -14.30 -8.75
N PRO A 139 5.17 -13.56 -9.16
CA PRO A 139 5.16 -12.82 -10.42
C PRO A 139 6.21 -11.71 -10.50
N LEU A 140 6.56 -11.05 -9.41
CA LEU A 140 7.62 -10.04 -9.39
C LEU A 140 9.01 -10.69 -9.48
N THR A 141 9.27 -11.69 -8.66
CA THR A 141 10.52 -12.47 -8.70
C THR A 141 10.76 -13.04 -10.10
N GLU A 142 9.75 -13.66 -10.70
CA GLU A 142 9.85 -14.22 -12.03
C GLU A 142 10.04 -13.13 -13.11
N SER A 143 9.33 -12.01 -13.04
CA SER A 143 9.40 -10.98 -14.08
C SER A 143 10.64 -10.10 -13.98
N ILE A 144 11.15 -9.83 -12.80
CA ILE A 144 12.31 -8.99 -12.59
C ILE A 144 13.60 -9.78 -12.85
N ILE A 145 13.80 -10.88 -12.17
CA ILE A 145 15.07 -11.62 -12.19
C ILE A 145 15.02 -13.00 -12.86
N GLY A 146 13.83 -13.47 -13.22
CA GLY A 146 13.65 -14.74 -13.94
C GLY A 146 13.69 -16.01 -13.10
N ILE A 147 13.79 -15.89 -11.78
CA ILE A 147 13.84 -17.05 -10.86
C ILE A 147 12.41 -17.52 -10.57
N ARG A 148 12.21 -18.85 -10.57
CA ARG A 148 11.01 -19.52 -10.09
C ARG A 148 11.31 -20.24 -8.78
N PRO A 149 10.95 -19.66 -7.62
CA PRO A 149 11.23 -20.30 -6.34
C PRO A 149 10.50 -21.64 -6.23
N LYS A 150 11.20 -22.66 -5.74
CA LYS A 150 10.67 -24.03 -5.47
C LYS A 150 10.52 -24.26 -3.98
N THR A 151 11.38 -23.67 -3.18
CA THR A 151 11.35 -23.72 -1.72
C THR A 151 11.54 -22.32 -1.13
N LEU A 152 11.32 -22.16 0.18
CA LEU A 152 11.56 -20.88 0.87
C LEU A 152 13.02 -20.43 0.79
N LYS A 153 13.96 -21.40 0.73
CA LYS A 153 15.40 -21.12 0.64
C LYS A 153 15.78 -20.39 -0.65
N ASP A 154 15.05 -20.60 -1.74
CA ASP A 154 15.35 -19.96 -3.02
C ASP A 154 15.23 -18.44 -2.96
N PHE A 155 14.42 -17.90 -2.03
CA PHE A 155 14.30 -16.46 -1.82
C PHE A 155 15.59 -15.81 -1.29
N GLY A 156 16.53 -16.60 -0.73
CA GLY A 156 17.79 -16.07 -0.23
C GLY A 156 18.62 -15.36 -1.29
N GLN A 157 18.71 -15.91 -2.49
CA GLN A 157 19.43 -15.28 -3.61
C GLN A 157 18.68 -14.06 -4.16
N VAL A 158 17.34 -14.06 -4.07
CA VAL A 158 16.54 -12.90 -4.48
C VAL A 158 16.76 -11.73 -3.54
N LEU A 159 16.80 -12.01 -2.23
CA LEU A 159 17.13 -11.02 -1.21
C LEU A 159 18.55 -10.47 -1.38
N SER A 160 19.53 -11.33 -1.69
CA SER A 160 20.90 -10.87 -1.94
C SER A 160 20.98 -9.94 -3.13
N TYR A 161 20.24 -10.22 -4.21
CA TYR A 161 20.12 -9.28 -5.33
C TYR A 161 19.52 -7.93 -4.88
N CYS A 162 18.43 -7.94 -4.09
CA CYS A 162 17.84 -6.70 -3.58
C CYS A 162 18.86 -5.89 -2.74
N GLU A 163 19.60 -6.55 -1.87
CA GLU A 163 20.60 -5.93 -1.00
C GLU A 163 21.79 -5.34 -1.79
N GLU A 164 22.24 -6.01 -2.84
CA GLU A 164 23.27 -5.50 -3.76
C GLU A 164 22.79 -4.23 -4.48
N GLU A 165 21.60 -4.26 -5.07
CA GLU A 165 21.03 -3.11 -5.77
C GLU A 165 20.79 -1.92 -4.84
N ILE A 166 20.27 -2.14 -3.63
CA ILE A 166 20.10 -1.10 -2.61
C ILE A 166 21.44 -0.46 -2.25
N THR A 167 22.48 -1.26 -2.07
CA THR A 167 23.82 -0.77 -1.75
C THR A 167 24.38 0.13 -2.85
N GLN A 168 24.22 -0.25 -4.12
CA GLN A 168 24.65 0.57 -5.27
C GLN A 168 23.84 1.87 -5.37
N LEU A 169 22.53 1.79 -5.19
CA LEU A 169 21.64 2.95 -5.22
C LEU A 169 21.97 3.94 -4.08
N LEU A 170 22.21 3.43 -2.87
CA LEU A 170 22.57 4.27 -1.73
C LEU A 170 23.95 4.91 -1.91
N ALA A 171 24.93 4.16 -2.40
CA ALA A 171 26.25 4.70 -2.75
C ALA A 171 26.13 5.83 -3.79
N SER A 172 25.24 5.72 -4.75
CA SER A 172 25.01 6.77 -5.75
C SER A 172 24.44 8.06 -5.16
N CYS A 173 23.75 8.01 -4.01
CA CYS A 173 23.31 9.20 -3.31
C CYS A 173 24.48 10.05 -2.80
N HIS A 174 25.61 9.43 -2.44
CA HIS A 174 26.84 10.13 -2.05
C HIS A 174 27.58 10.66 -3.28
N SER A 175 27.95 9.79 -4.20
CA SER A 175 28.67 10.17 -5.42
C SER A 175 27.83 11.01 -6.39
N GLY A 176 26.51 10.91 -6.31
CA GLY A 176 25.57 11.68 -7.12
C GLY A 176 25.20 13.04 -6.54
N GLN A 177 26.01 13.65 -5.68
CA GLN A 177 25.75 15.02 -5.19
C GLN A 177 25.67 16.03 -6.34
N GLU A 178 26.42 15.82 -7.37
CA GLU A 178 26.48 16.64 -8.59
C GLU A 178 25.67 16.02 -9.75
N GLY A 179 24.85 15.02 -9.44
CA GLY A 179 24.02 14.32 -10.43
C GLY A 179 22.85 15.16 -10.91
N HIS A 180 22.43 14.88 -12.13
CA HIS A 180 21.25 15.50 -12.72
C HIS A 180 19.96 14.87 -12.15
N TYR A 181 18.86 15.65 -12.10
CA TYR A 181 17.59 15.15 -11.56
C TYR A 181 17.08 13.86 -12.25
N ILE A 182 17.27 13.73 -13.55
CA ILE A 182 16.88 12.51 -14.31
C ILE A 182 17.60 11.28 -13.78
N ASP A 183 18.86 11.41 -13.39
CA ASP A 183 19.64 10.31 -12.81
C ASP A 183 19.03 9.87 -11.46
N PHE A 184 18.72 10.80 -10.58
CA PHE A 184 18.09 10.50 -9.29
C PHE A 184 16.68 9.90 -9.47
N GLU A 185 15.91 10.42 -10.41
CA GLU A 185 14.57 9.94 -10.73
C GLU A 185 14.59 8.50 -11.24
N SER A 186 15.48 8.17 -12.19
CA SER A 186 15.60 6.82 -12.71
C SER A 186 16.01 5.82 -11.63
N LYS A 187 16.92 6.23 -10.75
CA LYS A 187 17.34 5.42 -9.58
C LYS A 187 16.20 5.24 -8.57
N ALA A 188 15.37 6.27 -8.36
CA ALA A 188 14.19 6.15 -7.51
C ALA A 188 13.18 5.14 -8.08
N LEU A 189 12.93 5.16 -9.39
CA LEU A 189 12.08 4.16 -10.06
C LEU A 189 12.66 2.75 -9.91
N HIS A 190 13.97 2.58 -10.10
CA HIS A 190 14.65 1.30 -9.88
C HIS A 190 14.51 0.83 -8.43
N SER A 191 14.73 1.71 -7.45
CA SER A 191 14.50 1.41 -6.03
C SER A 191 13.07 0.97 -5.75
N GLY A 192 12.07 1.62 -6.35
CA GLY A 192 10.65 1.22 -6.24
C GLY A 192 10.37 -0.18 -6.80
N MET A 193 11.07 -0.58 -7.86
CA MET A 193 11.01 -1.95 -8.39
C MET A 193 11.58 -2.95 -7.37
N ILE A 194 12.75 -2.65 -6.80
CA ILE A 194 13.37 -3.49 -5.76
C ILE A 194 12.49 -3.56 -4.51
N ASP A 195 11.84 -2.46 -4.11
CA ASP A 195 10.85 -2.44 -3.02
C ASP A 195 9.71 -3.44 -3.27
N SER A 196 9.20 -3.46 -4.50
CA SER A 196 8.12 -4.36 -4.86
C SER A 196 8.53 -5.83 -4.77
N LEU A 197 9.77 -6.13 -5.15
CA LEU A 197 10.36 -7.46 -5.03
C LEU A 197 10.57 -7.86 -3.56
N GLY A 198 11.13 -6.97 -2.74
CA GLY A 198 11.31 -7.21 -1.30
C GLY A 198 9.98 -7.46 -0.58
N LYS A 199 8.92 -6.73 -0.92
CA LYS A 199 7.57 -6.96 -0.38
C LYS A 199 7.00 -8.32 -0.79
N GLU A 200 7.17 -8.72 -2.05
CA GLU A 200 6.73 -10.05 -2.49
C GLU A 200 7.37 -11.14 -1.66
N ILE A 201 8.69 -11.06 -1.45
CA ILE A 201 9.42 -12.04 -0.65
C ILE A 201 8.89 -12.09 0.78
N CYS A 202 8.69 -10.94 1.43
CA CYS A 202 8.13 -10.88 2.78
C CYS A 202 6.80 -11.62 2.87
N ASP A 203 5.86 -11.29 1.99
CA ASP A 203 4.52 -11.86 2.08
C ASP A 203 4.48 -13.33 1.68
N MET A 204 5.31 -13.75 0.71
CA MET A 204 5.42 -15.15 0.32
C MET A 204 6.01 -16.02 1.43
N LEU A 205 7.07 -15.57 2.10
CA LEU A 205 7.68 -16.29 3.23
C LEU A 205 6.66 -16.50 4.35
N GLN A 206 6.01 -15.43 4.81
CA GLN A 206 5.05 -15.55 5.90
C GLN A 206 3.78 -16.31 5.49
N THR A 207 3.30 -16.14 4.26
CA THR A 207 2.11 -16.86 3.75
C THR A 207 2.32 -18.36 3.76
N VAL A 208 3.48 -18.83 3.36
CA VAL A 208 3.79 -20.28 3.34
C VAL A 208 4.12 -20.78 4.73
N ALA A 209 4.99 -20.09 5.49
CA ALA A 209 5.47 -20.55 6.79
C ALA A 209 4.36 -20.57 7.86
N TYR A 210 3.48 -19.58 7.86
CA TYR A 210 2.38 -19.45 8.82
C TYR A 210 1.03 -19.92 8.28
N ASP A 211 1.02 -20.55 7.12
CA ASP A 211 -0.16 -21.16 6.50
C ASP A 211 -1.33 -20.16 6.33
N MET A 212 -1.00 -18.94 5.88
CA MET A 212 -1.98 -17.88 5.68
C MET A 212 -2.86 -18.12 4.44
N PRO A 213 -4.02 -17.45 4.32
CA PRO A 213 -4.90 -17.57 3.16
C PRO A 213 -4.17 -17.27 1.85
N ARG A 214 -4.36 -18.12 0.85
CA ARG A 214 -3.75 -18.04 -0.48
C ARG A 214 -4.78 -17.63 -1.52
N GLY A 215 -5.23 -16.38 -1.43
CA GLY A 215 -6.22 -15.83 -2.36
C GLY A 215 -7.66 -16.19 -2.01
N ASP A 216 -7.97 -16.38 -0.75
CA ASP A 216 -9.34 -16.68 -0.33
C ASP A 216 -10.18 -15.39 -0.23
N PRO A 217 -11.20 -15.20 -1.12
CA PRO A 217 -12.08 -14.05 -1.05
C PRO A 217 -12.97 -14.04 0.20
N GLU A 218 -13.16 -15.19 0.85
CA GLU A 218 -13.97 -15.36 2.06
C GLU A 218 -13.12 -15.40 3.33
N ALA A 219 -11.87 -14.88 3.28
CA ALA A 219 -11.04 -14.74 4.47
C ALA A 219 -11.86 -14.20 5.66
N PRO A 220 -11.65 -14.69 6.89
CA PRO A 220 -12.57 -14.44 8.00
C PRO A 220 -12.71 -12.95 8.34
N LEU A 221 -13.88 -12.59 8.88
CA LEU A 221 -14.11 -11.27 9.49
C LEU A 221 -13.53 -11.29 10.90
N VAL A 222 -12.62 -10.36 11.19
CA VAL A 222 -11.99 -10.16 12.49
C VAL A 222 -12.44 -8.84 13.12
N GLU A 223 -12.29 -8.72 14.44
CA GLU A 223 -12.67 -7.53 15.16
C GLU A 223 -11.62 -6.43 15.05
N ILE A 224 -12.08 -5.19 14.87
CA ILE A 224 -11.23 -3.98 14.82
C ILE A 224 -11.80 -2.85 15.66
N GLY A 225 -10.91 -2.10 16.31
CA GLY A 225 -11.22 -0.93 17.14
C GLY A 225 -10.72 -1.06 18.57
N MET A 226 -10.52 0.08 19.23
CA MET A 226 -10.02 0.11 20.62
C MET A 226 -10.96 -0.58 21.62
N GLY A 227 -12.25 -0.54 21.37
CA GLY A 227 -13.26 -1.17 22.22
C GLY A 227 -13.35 -2.69 22.10
N THR A 228 -12.64 -3.31 21.12
CA THR A 228 -12.62 -4.78 20.98
C THR A 228 -11.77 -5.47 22.03
N MET A 229 -10.84 -4.73 22.67
CA MET A 229 -9.95 -5.28 23.72
C MET A 229 -10.71 -5.49 25.02
N ASP A 230 -10.86 -6.74 25.43
CA ASP A 230 -11.52 -7.10 26.68
C ASP A 230 -10.69 -6.68 27.89
N GLN A 231 -11.10 -5.57 28.52
CA GLN A 231 -10.40 -4.99 29.66
C GLN A 231 -10.50 -5.84 30.96
N SER A 232 -11.28 -6.92 30.97
CA SER A 232 -11.27 -7.89 32.05
C SER A 232 -10.03 -8.80 32.03
N LYS A 233 -9.46 -9.01 30.84
CA LYS A 233 -8.25 -9.80 30.59
C LYS A 233 -7.00 -8.94 30.61
N ALA A 234 -5.83 -9.57 30.70
CA ALA A 234 -4.55 -8.89 30.50
C ALA A 234 -4.38 -8.57 29.01
N CYS A 235 -4.26 -7.30 28.68
CA CYS A 235 -4.20 -6.82 27.30
C CYS A 235 -2.75 -6.65 26.84
N LEU A 236 -2.29 -7.54 25.95
CA LEU A 236 -1.00 -7.46 25.27
C LEU A 236 -1.20 -6.90 23.86
N VAL A 237 -0.42 -5.90 23.46
CA VAL A 237 -0.48 -5.32 22.12
C VAL A 237 0.84 -5.51 21.39
N ALA A 238 0.80 -6.09 20.18
CA ALA A 238 1.92 -6.15 19.24
C ALA A 238 1.87 -4.95 18.28
N TYR A 239 2.97 -4.24 18.14
CA TYR A 239 3.03 -2.99 17.38
C TYR A 239 4.18 -2.99 16.38
N GLY A 240 3.84 -2.91 15.10
CA GLY A 240 4.81 -2.78 14.00
C GLY A 240 4.44 -3.57 12.74
N HIS A 241 5.41 -4.30 12.18
CA HIS A 241 5.28 -4.92 10.85
C HIS A 241 5.80 -6.36 10.78
N ASN A 242 6.59 -6.82 11.74
CA ASN A 242 7.16 -8.17 11.73
C ASN A 242 6.39 -9.05 12.73
N LEU A 243 5.65 -10.01 12.18
CA LEU A 243 4.75 -10.84 12.98
C LEU A 243 5.46 -11.85 13.90
N ALA A 244 6.76 -12.13 13.71
CA ALA A 244 7.44 -13.27 14.34
C ALA A 244 7.20 -13.33 15.87
N ALA A 245 7.57 -12.28 16.60
CA ALA A 245 7.39 -12.26 18.05
C ALA A 245 5.92 -12.21 18.50
N GLY A 246 5.06 -11.52 17.74
CA GLY A 246 3.60 -11.49 17.99
C GLY A 246 2.96 -12.86 17.80
N ALA A 247 3.37 -13.62 16.79
CA ALA A 247 2.91 -14.99 16.55
C ALA A 247 3.36 -15.94 17.67
N GLU A 248 4.59 -15.76 18.18
CA GLU A 248 5.07 -16.56 19.32
C GLU A 248 4.29 -16.26 20.62
N ALA A 249 3.87 -15.00 20.83
CA ALA A 249 2.96 -14.69 21.94
C ALA A 249 1.60 -15.38 21.78
N MET A 250 1.07 -15.49 20.55
CA MET A 250 -0.16 -16.25 20.28
C MET A 250 0.04 -17.74 20.57
N PHE A 251 1.12 -18.33 20.06
CA PHE A 251 1.43 -19.74 20.28
C PHE A 251 1.66 -20.06 21.76
N TYR A 252 2.38 -19.19 22.48
CA TYR A 252 2.55 -19.33 23.92
C TYR A 252 1.21 -19.29 24.66
N THR A 253 0.31 -18.39 24.27
CA THR A 253 -1.03 -18.24 24.85
C THR A 253 -1.89 -19.48 24.58
N GLU A 254 -1.87 -20.02 23.35
CA GLU A 254 -2.59 -21.24 22.97
C GLU A 254 -2.06 -22.46 23.73
N ASN A 255 -0.75 -22.67 23.71
CA ASN A 255 -0.09 -23.84 24.29
C ASN A 255 -0.23 -23.91 25.82
N ASN A 256 -0.56 -22.81 26.48
CA ASN A 256 -0.74 -22.71 27.94
C ASN A 256 -2.22 -22.47 28.34
N ASP A 257 -3.19 -22.58 27.42
CA ASP A 257 -4.62 -22.36 27.68
C ASP A 257 -4.92 -21.00 28.33
N LEU A 258 -4.30 -19.91 27.84
CA LEU A 258 -4.37 -18.59 28.47
C LEU A 258 -5.37 -17.63 27.83
N TRP A 259 -6.09 -18.00 26.76
CA TRP A 259 -7.01 -17.08 26.06
C TRP A 259 -8.14 -16.50 26.92
N GLU A 260 -8.51 -17.20 27.99
CA GLU A 260 -9.49 -16.67 28.97
C GLU A 260 -8.89 -15.61 29.91
N LYS A 261 -7.57 -15.47 29.96
CA LYS A 261 -6.84 -14.56 30.83
C LYS A 261 -6.11 -13.46 30.08
N VAL A 262 -5.79 -13.69 28.80
CA VAL A 262 -5.01 -12.78 27.96
C VAL A 262 -5.82 -12.40 26.73
N GLU A 263 -5.81 -11.13 26.41
CA GLU A 263 -6.30 -10.58 25.15
C GLU A 263 -5.09 -10.10 24.34
N ILE A 264 -4.91 -10.63 23.13
CA ILE A 264 -3.85 -10.21 22.23
C ILE A 264 -4.46 -9.31 21.16
N GLY A 265 -3.93 -8.09 21.08
CA GLY A 265 -4.26 -7.14 20.04
C GLY A 265 -3.02 -6.75 19.24
N GLY A 266 -3.23 -6.19 18.07
CA GLY A 266 -2.15 -5.67 17.26
C GLY A 266 -2.46 -4.27 16.73
N VAL A 267 -1.40 -3.54 16.41
CA VAL A 267 -1.43 -2.20 15.79
C VAL A 267 -0.58 -2.22 14.53
N CYS A 268 -1.08 -1.58 13.50
CA CYS A 268 -0.42 -1.50 12.20
C CYS A 268 -0.36 -2.87 11.47
N CYS A 269 0.62 -3.10 10.61
CA CYS A 269 0.68 -4.28 9.73
C CYS A 269 0.80 -5.61 10.49
N THR A 270 1.54 -5.64 11.60
CA THR A 270 1.61 -6.82 12.47
C THR A 270 0.20 -7.30 12.87
N ALA A 271 -0.74 -6.40 13.16
CA ALA A 271 -2.11 -6.76 13.48
C ALA A 271 -2.80 -7.55 12.35
N ILE A 272 -2.67 -7.07 11.11
CA ILE A 272 -3.27 -7.74 9.94
C ILE A 272 -2.64 -9.12 9.76
N ASP A 273 -1.32 -9.22 9.80
CA ASP A 273 -0.63 -10.48 9.54
C ASP A 273 -0.90 -11.52 10.63
N LEU A 274 -1.00 -11.11 11.90
CA LEU A 274 -1.44 -12.02 12.98
C LEU A 274 -2.86 -12.57 12.74
N THR A 275 -3.80 -11.72 12.26
CA THR A 275 -5.16 -12.19 11.95
C THR A 275 -5.25 -13.12 10.74
N ARG A 276 -4.23 -13.09 9.86
CA ARG A 276 -4.12 -14.00 8.71
C ARG A 276 -3.63 -15.40 9.09
N ILE A 277 -3.03 -15.60 10.27
CA ILE A 277 -2.66 -16.94 10.78
C ILE A 277 -3.97 -17.68 11.12
N ALA A 278 -4.60 -18.21 10.12
CA ALA A 278 -5.96 -18.73 10.26
C ALA A 278 -6.11 -20.10 9.66
N GLU A 279 -6.25 -20.18 8.35
CA GLU A 279 -6.50 -21.42 7.64
C GLU A 279 -5.51 -21.55 6.50
N GLY A 280 -4.59 -22.47 6.63
CA GLY A 280 -3.77 -22.82 5.52
C GLY A 280 -4.19 -24.13 4.87
N LEU A 281 -3.30 -24.62 4.03
CA LEU A 281 -3.45 -25.93 3.38
C LEU A 281 -3.20 -27.11 4.33
N GLY A 282 -3.00 -26.85 5.63
CA GLY A 282 -2.73 -27.86 6.64
C GLY A 282 -1.31 -28.44 6.57
N ASN A 283 -0.37 -27.67 6.05
CA ASN A 283 1.04 -28.10 5.90
C ASN A 283 1.87 -27.87 7.17
N THR A 284 1.29 -27.27 8.19
CA THR A 284 1.93 -26.95 9.46
C THR A 284 1.08 -27.40 10.64
N ASP A 285 1.70 -27.56 11.82
CA ASP A 285 1.01 -27.85 13.08
C ASP A 285 0.35 -26.61 13.72
N ILE A 286 0.20 -25.52 12.97
CA ILE A 286 -0.43 -24.28 13.47
C ILE A 286 -1.94 -24.55 13.69
N PRO A 287 -2.47 -24.23 14.88
CA PRO A 287 -3.89 -24.38 15.15
C PRO A 287 -4.76 -23.57 14.20
N LYS A 288 -5.77 -24.22 13.62
CA LYS A 288 -6.68 -23.56 12.68
C LYS A 288 -7.40 -22.39 13.33
N MET A 289 -7.58 -21.30 12.56
CA MET A 289 -8.32 -20.10 12.96
C MET A 289 -7.74 -19.39 14.20
N ILE A 290 -6.50 -19.65 14.59
CA ILE A 290 -5.90 -19.00 15.76
C ILE A 290 -5.84 -17.47 15.57
N GLY A 291 -5.63 -16.99 14.36
CA GLY A 291 -5.61 -15.56 14.03
C GLY A 291 -6.92 -14.83 14.33
N THR A 292 -8.07 -15.54 14.29
CA THR A 292 -9.36 -14.93 14.58
C THR A 292 -9.55 -14.58 16.06
N LYS A 293 -8.71 -15.12 16.95
CA LYS A 293 -8.67 -14.78 18.37
C LYS A 293 -7.98 -13.42 18.61
N VAL A 294 -7.18 -12.94 17.67
CA VAL A 294 -6.45 -11.65 17.77
C VAL A 294 -7.36 -10.49 17.37
N LYS A 295 -7.20 -9.36 18.04
CA LYS A 295 -7.93 -8.12 17.76
C LYS A 295 -7.05 -7.15 16.98
N VAL A 296 -7.59 -6.49 15.97
CA VAL A 296 -6.96 -5.34 15.34
C VAL A 296 -7.34 -4.10 16.15
N VAL A 297 -6.38 -3.50 16.87
CA VAL A 297 -6.70 -2.33 17.70
C VAL A 297 -6.83 -1.09 16.81
N GLY A 298 -6.02 -0.99 15.76
CA GLY A 298 -6.14 0.05 14.73
C GLY A 298 -4.83 0.35 14.00
N ALA A 299 -4.87 1.38 13.16
CA ALA A 299 -3.74 1.83 12.35
C ALA A 299 -2.68 2.57 13.19
N VAL A 300 -1.49 2.77 12.62
CA VAL A 300 -0.36 3.44 13.29
C VAL A 300 -0.68 4.84 13.82
N GLY A 301 -1.52 5.60 13.13
CA GLY A 301 -1.91 6.96 13.56
C GLY A 301 -2.69 7.01 14.88
N TRP A 302 -3.23 5.89 15.30
CA TRP A 302 -4.00 5.76 16.55
C TRP A 302 -3.14 5.41 17.75
N TRP A 303 -1.87 5.09 17.58
CA TRP A 303 -0.98 4.61 18.63
C TRP A 303 -1.06 5.43 19.91
N ARG A 304 -0.89 6.75 19.85
CA ARG A 304 -0.91 7.59 21.06
C ARG A 304 -2.26 7.64 21.73
N LYS A 305 -3.36 7.56 20.94
CA LYS A 305 -4.72 7.46 21.49
C LYS A 305 -4.88 6.16 22.29
N MET A 306 -4.39 5.04 21.75
CA MET A 306 -4.45 3.73 22.40
C MET A 306 -3.68 3.68 23.72
N VAL A 307 -2.45 4.21 23.72
CA VAL A 307 -1.61 4.30 24.95
C VAL A 307 -2.28 5.17 26.00
N ARG A 308 -2.84 6.30 25.59
CA ARG A 308 -3.47 7.28 26.48
C ARG A 308 -4.80 6.80 27.02
N ALA A 309 -5.58 6.08 26.22
CA ALA A 309 -6.80 5.42 26.66
C ALA A 309 -6.54 4.25 27.66
N GLY A 310 -5.27 3.85 27.83
CA GLY A 310 -4.88 2.86 28.83
C GLY A 310 -5.35 1.43 28.53
N ILE A 311 -5.65 1.11 27.27
CA ILE A 311 -6.24 -0.19 26.87
C ILE A 311 -5.27 -1.36 26.97
N MET A 312 -3.95 -1.13 27.03
CA MET A 312 -2.93 -2.17 27.05
C MET A 312 -2.22 -2.29 28.39
N ASP A 313 -1.83 -3.50 28.79
CA ASP A 313 -1.07 -3.79 29.99
C ASP A 313 0.42 -4.00 29.72
N ALA A 314 0.77 -4.44 28.52
CA ALA A 314 2.14 -4.49 27.99
C ALA A 314 2.12 -4.29 26.49
N VAL A 315 3.25 -3.86 25.92
CA VAL A 315 3.41 -3.72 24.47
C VAL A 315 4.68 -4.39 24.00
N MET A 316 4.56 -5.16 22.91
CA MET A 316 5.68 -5.64 22.10
C MET A 316 5.87 -4.68 20.94
N VAL A 317 7.09 -4.26 20.69
CA VAL A 317 7.41 -3.37 19.54
C VAL A 317 8.41 -4.08 18.64
N ASP A 318 8.01 -4.31 17.41
CA ASP A 318 8.87 -5.00 16.45
C ASP A 318 9.67 -4.02 15.57
N GLU A 319 9.26 -3.74 14.34
CA GLU A 319 9.99 -2.85 13.44
C GLU A 319 9.03 -2.03 12.57
N GLN A 320 9.53 -0.97 11.95
CA GLN A 320 8.89 -0.11 10.96
C GLN A 320 7.66 0.65 11.46
N CYS A 321 7.52 1.90 11.02
CA CYS A 321 6.41 2.80 11.35
C CYS A 321 6.10 2.97 12.84
N VAL A 322 6.90 2.44 13.74
CA VAL A 322 6.76 2.66 15.18
C VAL A 322 7.26 4.06 15.54
N TRP A 323 6.64 4.67 16.55
CA TRP A 323 6.92 6.05 16.91
C TRP A 323 8.13 6.13 17.83
N CYS A 324 8.93 7.21 17.72
CA CYS A 324 10.17 7.38 18.47
C CYS A 324 9.95 7.52 19.99
N ASP A 325 8.76 7.90 20.42
CA ASP A 325 8.44 8.22 21.81
C ASP A 325 7.64 7.13 22.54
N VAL A 326 7.59 5.90 22.00
CA VAL A 326 6.84 4.79 22.58
C VAL A 326 7.20 4.59 24.07
N VAL A 327 8.48 4.48 24.41
CA VAL A 327 8.93 4.28 25.79
C VAL A 327 8.52 5.48 26.67
N ARG A 328 8.72 6.70 26.18
CA ARG A 328 8.36 7.93 26.89
C ARG A 328 6.85 8.04 27.14
N ASP A 329 6.01 7.60 26.20
CA ASP A 329 4.55 7.61 26.34
C ASP A 329 4.05 6.48 27.26
N CYS A 330 4.69 5.32 27.22
CA CYS A 330 4.31 4.14 28.01
C CYS A 330 4.75 4.22 29.48
N GLN A 331 5.95 4.74 29.76
CA GLN A 331 6.55 4.74 31.10
C GLN A 331 5.69 5.45 32.18
N PRO A 332 5.14 6.67 31.97
CA PRO A 332 4.28 7.32 32.95
C PRO A 332 2.98 6.55 33.24
N ARG A 333 2.58 5.69 32.31
CA ARG A 333 1.36 4.88 32.39
C ARG A 333 1.62 3.47 32.90
N LYS A 334 2.87 3.20 33.31
CA LYS A 334 3.29 1.88 33.79
C LYS A 334 2.96 0.76 32.81
N ILE A 335 3.19 1.00 31.50
CA ILE A 335 3.09 0.02 30.44
C ILE A 335 4.50 -0.44 30.09
N PRO A 336 4.90 -1.68 30.44
CA PRO A 336 6.19 -2.22 30.03
C PRO A 336 6.32 -2.33 28.52
N VAL A 337 7.52 -1.99 27.99
CA VAL A 337 7.84 -2.08 26.56
C VAL A 337 8.84 -3.23 26.34
N ILE A 338 8.51 -4.14 25.43
CA ILE A 338 9.40 -5.22 24.99
C ILE A 338 9.74 -4.94 23.51
N ALA A 339 10.93 -4.43 23.23
CA ALA A 339 11.43 -4.27 21.87
C ALA A 339 11.96 -5.62 21.38
N THR A 340 11.48 -6.06 20.21
CA THR A 340 11.72 -7.42 19.71
C THR A 340 12.55 -7.46 18.43
N ASN A 341 13.11 -6.32 18.04
CA ASN A 341 13.87 -6.21 16.79
C ASN A 341 15.06 -5.25 16.96
N ASP A 342 16.20 -5.62 16.37
CA ASP A 342 17.45 -4.84 16.44
C ASP A 342 17.37 -3.47 15.76
N LYS A 343 16.41 -3.27 14.86
CA LYS A 343 16.20 -1.98 14.17
C LYS A 343 15.53 -0.94 15.07
N ILE A 344 14.83 -1.37 16.15
CA ILE A 344 14.11 -0.50 17.08
C ILE A 344 14.38 -0.93 18.52
N MET A 345 15.46 -0.46 19.08
CA MET A 345 15.88 -0.81 20.46
C MET A 345 15.59 0.29 21.49
N TYR A 346 15.24 1.51 21.07
CA TYR A 346 14.94 2.67 21.93
C TYR A 346 16.01 3.00 23.00
N GLY A 347 17.26 2.53 22.85
CA GLY A 347 18.28 2.63 23.88
C GLY A 347 18.03 1.75 25.11
N LEU A 348 17.12 0.80 25.02
CA LEU A 348 16.85 -0.18 26.06
C LEU A 348 17.97 -1.24 26.13
N VAL A 349 18.09 -1.87 27.30
CA VAL A 349 19.10 -2.91 27.51
C VAL A 349 18.66 -4.21 26.84
N ASP A 350 19.58 -4.83 26.09
CA ASP A 350 19.39 -6.15 25.53
C ASP A 350 19.47 -7.22 26.63
N ARG A 351 18.37 -7.90 26.86
CA ARG A 351 18.18 -8.97 27.84
C ARG A 351 17.92 -10.32 27.19
N THR A 352 18.23 -10.45 25.88
CA THR A 352 17.96 -11.68 25.11
C THR A 352 18.55 -12.94 25.76
N ASN A 353 19.68 -12.83 26.42
CA ASN A 353 20.34 -13.97 27.05
C ASN A 353 19.98 -14.18 28.54
N ASP A 354 19.26 -13.25 29.16
CA ASP A 354 18.91 -13.33 30.59
C ASP A 354 17.72 -14.29 30.82
N PRO A 355 17.58 -14.86 32.05
CA PRO A 355 16.44 -15.69 32.41
C PRO A 355 15.10 -14.94 32.25
N VAL A 356 14.07 -15.62 31.68
CA VAL A 356 12.73 -15.05 31.48
C VAL A 356 12.15 -14.46 32.77
N ASP A 357 12.22 -15.18 33.88
CA ASP A 357 11.61 -14.76 35.12
C ASP A 357 12.28 -13.52 35.75
N GLU A 358 13.59 -13.31 35.51
CA GLU A 358 14.28 -12.09 35.91
C GLU A 358 13.82 -10.90 35.07
N ILE A 359 13.73 -11.06 33.74
CA ILE A 359 13.22 -10.04 32.83
C ILE A 359 11.80 -9.63 33.24
N VAL A 360 10.92 -10.61 33.41
CA VAL A 360 9.52 -10.40 33.80
C VAL A 360 9.44 -9.68 35.16
N SER A 361 10.25 -10.11 36.15
CA SER A 361 10.29 -9.46 37.45
C SER A 361 10.65 -7.98 37.37
N ASP A 362 11.66 -7.63 36.57
CA ASP A 362 12.09 -6.24 36.41
C ASP A 362 11.01 -5.37 35.75
N LEU A 363 10.33 -5.89 34.75
CA LEU A 363 9.22 -5.22 34.05
C LEU A 363 8.00 -5.05 34.96
N VAL A 364 7.63 -6.11 35.70
CA VAL A 364 6.44 -6.14 36.58
C VAL A 364 6.61 -5.24 37.79
N GLU A 365 7.84 -5.13 38.35
CA GLU A 365 8.17 -4.23 39.44
C GLU A 365 8.51 -2.80 38.97
N PHE A 366 8.39 -2.54 37.65
CA PHE A 366 8.71 -1.25 37.03
C PHE A 366 10.12 -0.72 37.38
N ARG A 367 11.09 -1.64 37.58
CA ARG A 367 12.50 -1.26 37.77
C ARG A 367 13.10 -0.69 36.48
N VAL A 368 12.59 -1.14 35.34
CA VAL A 368 12.92 -0.65 34.03
C VAL A 368 11.65 -0.29 33.25
N ALA A 369 11.75 0.67 32.32
CA ALA A 369 10.63 1.07 31.46
C ALA A 369 10.36 0.05 30.36
N GLY A 370 11.39 -0.71 29.96
CA GLY A 370 11.33 -1.73 28.93
C GLY A 370 12.67 -2.43 28.76
N VAL A 371 12.68 -3.44 27.89
CA VAL A 371 13.83 -4.27 27.56
C VAL A 371 13.88 -4.59 26.09
N VAL A 372 15.03 -5.02 25.59
CA VAL A 372 15.16 -5.65 24.27
C VAL A 372 15.23 -7.17 24.46
N VAL A 373 14.45 -7.92 23.68
CA VAL A 373 14.50 -9.39 23.60
C VAL A 373 14.40 -9.78 22.14
N LEU A 374 15.51 -10.13 21.52
CA LEU A 374 15.61 -10.37 20.07
C LEU A 374 15.19 -11.79 19.65
N ASP A 375 15.16 -12.74 20.59
CA ASP A 375 14.62 -14.09 20.32
C ASP A 375 13.08 -14.03 20.32
N PRO A 376 12.39 -14.30 19.19
CA PRO A 376 10.94 -14.18 19.10
C PRO A 376 10.18 -15.10 20.05
N VAL A 377 10.66 -16.35 20.30
CA VAL A 377 10.01 -17.29 21.21
C VAL A 377 10.06 -16.76 22.64
N LYS A 378 11.24 -16.35 23.09
CA LYS A 378 11.43 -15.75 24.41
C LYS A 378 10.65 -14.43 24.56
N ALA A 379 10.65 -13.58 23.54
CA ALA A 379 9.92 -12.32 23.54
C ALA A 379 8.42 -12.55 23.73
N GLY A 380 7.84 -13.54 23.05
CA GLY A 380 6.43 -13.92 23.19
C GLY A 380 6.10 -14.38 24.64
N GLU A 381 6.91 -15.27 25.19
CA GLU A 381 6.75 -15.72 26.60
C GLU A 381 6.87 -14.56 27.60
N VAL A 382 7.93 -13.75 27.50
CA VAL A 382 8.15 -12.58 28.36
C VAL A 382 6.96 -11.62 28.28
N ALA A 383 6.45 -11.35 27.09
CA ALA A 383 5.36 -10.38 26.89
C ALA A 383 4.06 -10.87 27.54
N VAL A 384 3.68 -12.13 27.32
CA VAL A 384 2.46 -12.72 27.88
C VAL A 384 2.55 -12.78 29.41
N LYS A 385 3.65 -13.30 29.97
CA LYS A 385 3.89 -13.33 31.44
C LYS A 385 3.86 -11.93 32.06
N THR A 386 4.48 -10.97 31.39
CA THR A 386 4.51 -9.56 31.84
C THR A 386 3.10 -8.98 31.84
N ALA A 387 2.32 -9.10 30.77
CA ALA A 387 0.97 -8.58 30.70
C ALA A 387 0.08 -9.15 31.82
N LEU A 388 0.12 -10.48 32.05
CA LEU A 388 -0.62 -11.17 33.12
C LEU A 388 -0.29 -10.62 34.52
N GLN A 389 1.00 -10.44 34.82
CA GLN A 389 1.44 -10.04 36.16
C GLN A 389 1.33 -8.51 36.39
N VAL A 390 1.41 -7.72 35.33
CA VAL A 390 1.24 -6.25 35.40
C VAL A 390 -0.23 -5.86 35.56
N LYS A 391 -1.16 -6.63 34.99
CA LYS A 391 -2.60 -6.35 34.98
C LYS A 391 -3.15 -5.92 36.35
N PRO A 392 -2.98 -6.70 37.47
CA PRO A 392 -3.50 -6.32 38.77
C PRO A 392 -2.84 -5.06 39.34
N LYS A 393 -1.54 -4.82 39.03
CA LYS A 393 -0.81 -3.64 39.52
C LYS A 393 -1.24 -2.35 38.80
N ARG A 394 -1.77 -2.46 37.57
CA ARG A 394 -2.26 -1.32 36.82
C ARG A 394 -3.72 -0.96 37.07
N ALA A 395 -4.48 -1.76 37.76
CA ALA A 395 -5.90 -1.49 38.04
C ALA A 395 -6.13 -0.11 38.65
N ASP A 396 -5.35 0.25 39.70
CA ASP A 396 -5.43 1.58 40.33
C ASP A 396 -4.88 2.72 39.45
N ILE A 397 -3.96 2.41 38.54
CA ILE A 397 -3.36 3.38 37.63
C ILE A 397 -4.33 3.71 36.50
N LYS A 398 -5.01 2.72 35.94
CA LYS A 398 -6.04 2.91 34.91
C LYS A 398 -7.14 3.87 35.36
N SER A 399 -7.59 3.76 36.63
CA SER A 399 -8.58 4.67 37.19
C SER A 399 -8.10 6.13 37.28
N LYS A 400 -6.78 6.38 37.26
CA LYS A 400 -6.18 7.72 37.33
C LYS A 400 -5.75 8.27 35.97
N ILE A 401 -5.80 7.46 34.91
CA ILE A 401 -5.49 7.91 33.54
C ILE A 401 -6.66 8.72 32.98
N VAL A 402 -7.89 8.31 33.24
CA VAL A 402 -9.11 8.98 32.81
C VAL A 402 -9.47 10.08 33.78
N LEU A 403 -9.75 11.29 33.25
CA LEU A 403 -10.20 12.41 34.07
C LEU A 403 -11.57 12.13 34.70
N THR A 404 -11.77 12.58 35.94
CA THR A 404 -13.12 12.72 36.48
C THR A 404 -13.84 13.92 35.85
N GLU A 405 -15.14 13.99 36.01
CA GLU A 405 -15.94 15.14 35.52
C GLU A 405 -15.47 16.46 36.14
N GLU A 406 -15.13 16.45 37.41
CA GLU A 406 -14.66 17.62 38.16
C GLU A 406 -13.28 18.08 37.63
N GLU A 407 -12.36 17.14 37.43
CA GLU A 407 -11.04 17.44 36.84
C GLU A 407 -11.16 17.98 35.42
N PHE A 408 -12.06 17.40 34.59
CA PHE A 408 -12.33 17.89 33.26
C PHE A 408 -12.82 19.34 33.28
N LYS A 409 -13.81 19.67 34.10
CA LYS A 409 -14.34 21.04 34.25
C LYS A 409 -13.25 22.01 34.72
N THR A 410 -12.45 21.63 35.71
CA THR A 410 -11.35 22.44 36.20
C THR A 410 -10.35 22.78 35.12
N TRP A 411 -9.92 21.79 34.31
CA TRP A 411 -8.99 22.03 33.23
C TRP A 411 -9.55 22.87 32.10
N VAL A 412 -10.81 22.70 31.76
CA VAL A 412 -11.48 23.51 30.73
C VAL A 412 -11.58 24.98 31.19
N GLU A 413 -11.87 25.23 32.46
CA GLU A 413 -11.97 26.59 33.06
C GLU A 413 -10.58 27.27 33.17
N THR A 414 -9.51 26.51 33.29
CA THR A 414 -8.13 27.04 33.34
C THR A 414 -7.69 27.70 32.00
N CYS A 415 -8.40 27.44 30.90
CA CYS A 415 -8.03 27.91 29.56
C CYS A 415 -8.12 29.44 29.44
N THR A 416 -6.99 30.09 29.16
CA THR A 416 -6.90 31.56 28.93
C THR A 416 -7.26 31.98 27.51
N ARG A 417 -7.64 31.05 26.62
CA ARG A 417 -7.99 31.30 25.21
C ARG A 417 -6.87 31.96 24.38
N CYS A 418 -5.61 31.74 24.75
CA CYS A 418 -4.44 32.31 24.07
C CYS A 418 -4.22 31.78 22.63
N ARG A 419 -4.93 30.72 22.20
CA ARG A 419 -4.90 30.06 20.88
C ARG A 419 -3.56 29.40 20.48
N GLN A 420 -2.57 29.32 21.36
CA GLN A 420 -1.28 28.67 21.05
C GLN A 420 -1.47 27.23 20.58
N CYS A 421 -2.33 26.47 21.26
CA CYS A 421 -2.68 25.09 20.87
C CYS A 421 -3.26 24.96 19.46
N THR A 422 -4.02 25.95 19.00
CA THR A 422 -4.59 26.00 17.64
C THR A 422 -3.50 26.26 16.58
N TYR A 423 -2.59 27.20 16.86
CA TYR A 423 -1.52 27.55 15.89
C TYR A 423 -0.51 26.41 15.66
N VAL A 424 -0.22 25.61 16.69
CA VAL A 424 0.74 24.51 16.57
C VAL A 424 0.11 23.19 16.09
N CYS A 425 -1.20 23.15 15.92
CA CYS A 425 -1.92 21.94 15.56
C CYS A 425 -1.66 21.56 14.08
N PRO A 426 -1.04 20.39 13.77
CA PRO A 426 -0.76 20.01 12.41
C PRO A 426 -2.02 19.88 11.52
N PRO A 427 -3.13 19.27 11.97
CA PRO A 427 -4.38 19.25 11.22
C PRO A 427 -5.23 20.53 11.36
N HIS A 428 -4.68 21.62 11.88
CA HIS A 428 -5.35 22.91 12.03
C HIS A 428 -6.67 22.90 12.81
N ILE A 429 -6.80 21.97 13.77
CA ILE A 429 -7.97 21.93 14.67
C ILE A 429 -8.01 23.19 15.51
N ARG A 430 -9.16 23.83 15.59
CA ARG A 430 -9.38 25.05 16.41
C ARG A 430 -9.58 24.70 17.89
N ILE A 431 -8.53 24.12 18.50
CA ILE A 431 -8.57 23.52 19.83
C ILE A 431 -9.07 24.52 20.91
N SER A 432 -8.63 25.78 20.84
CA SER A 432 -9.09 26.79 21.83
C SER A 432 -10.60 27.03 21.77
N ASN A 433 -11.21 26.94 20.57
CA ASN A 433 -12.65 27.09 20.44
C ASN A 433 -13.38 25.84 20.96
N ILE A 434 -12.80 24.65 20.76
CA ILE A 434 -13.35 23.38 21.29
C ILE A 434 -13.40 23.45 22.84
N ILE A 435 -12.31 23.90 23.46
CA ILE A 435 -12.26 24.05 24.93
C ILE A 435 -13.28 25.13 25.40
N GLU A 436 -13.46 26.20 24.64
CA GLU A 436 -14.48 27.21 24.92
C GLU A 436 -15.91 26.65 24.87
N GLU A 437 -16.23 25.84 23.85
CA GLU A 437 -17.54 25.18 23.76
C GLU A 437 -17.74 24.18 24.92
N ALA A 438 -16.69 23.45 25.28
CA ALA A 438 -16.74 22.54 26.43
C ALA A 438 -16.98 23.25 27.76
N SER A 439 -16.50 24.50 27.95
CA SER A 439 -16.82 25.31 29.13
C SER A 439 -18.29 25.69 29.24
N LYS A 440 -19.03 25.63 28.13
CA LYS A 440 -20.48 25.81 28.05
C LYS A 440 -21.24 24.49 28.15
N GLY A 441 -20.56 23.37 28.36
CA GLY A 441 -21.13 22.02 28.43
C GLY A 441 -21.33 21.33 27.09
N ASN A 442 -20.87 21.93 25.97
CA ASN A 442 -20.96 21.32 24.64
C ASN A 442 -19.70 20.53 24.32
N LEU A 443 -19.76 19.19 24.34
CA LEU A 443 -18.65 18.29 24.04
C LEU A 443 -18.59 17.84 22.58
N GLU A 444 -19.62 18.15 21.77
CA GLU A 444 -19.70 17.72 20.37
C GLU A 444 -18.44 18.10 19.55
N PRO A 445 -17.84 19.31 19.69
CA PRO A 445 -16.63 19.64 18.94
C PRO A 445 -15.40 18.79 19.27
N PHE A 446 -15.31 18.22 20.48
CA PHE A 446 -14.30 17.20 20.78
C PHE A 446 -14.56 15.91 20.01
N SER A 447 -15.83 15.51 19.90
CA SER A 447 -16.20 14.26 19.21
C SER A 447 -16.03 14.36 17.71
N SER A 448 -16.50 15.45 17.09
CA SER A 448 -16.37 15.68 15.63
C SER A 448 -14.93 15.83 15.15
N THR A 449 -14.00 16.19 16.04
CA THR A 449 -12.58 16.34 15.70
C THR A 449 -11.69 15.22 16.22
N TYR A 450 -12.25 14.21 16.89
CA TYR A 450 -11.47 13.12 17.48
C TYR A 450 -10.70 12.32 16.42
N GLU A 451 -11.34 12.00 15.29
CA GLU A 451 -10.72 11.27 14.20
C GLU A 451 -9.66 12.11 13.46
N ILE A 452 -9.84 13.42 13.42
CA ILE A 452 -8.90 14.37 12.80
C ILE A 452 -7.64 14.52 13.67
N CYS A 453 -7.77 14.43 14.98
CA CYS A 453 -6.67 14.57 15.92
C CYS A 453 -5.71 13.38 15.81
N VAL A 454 -4.42 13.65 15.56
CA VAL A 454 -3.37 12.62 15.48
C VAL A 454 -2.69 12.32 16.83
N GLY A 455 -3.18 12.89 17.93
CA GLY A 455 -2.66 12.61 19.26
C GLY A 455 -1.21 13.06 19.51
N CYS A 456 -0.64 13.97 18.71
CA CYS A 456 0.78 14.32 18.75
C CYS A 456 1.25 15.09 20.01
N GLY A 457 0.32 15.65 20.79
CA GLY A 457 0.63 16.39 22.03
C GLY A 457 1.26 17.79 21.83
N ARG A 458 1.44 18.29 20.58
CA ARG A 458 2.02 19.63 20.36
C ARG A 458 1.19 20.74 21.00
N CYS A 459 -0.12 20.57 21.07
CA CYS A 459 -1.03 21.50 21.73
C CYS A 459 -0.78 21.58 23.23
N GLU A 460 -0.46 20.47 23.89
CA GLU A 460 -0.09 20.42 25.32
C GLU A 460 1.26 21.11 25.55
N GLN A 461 2.26 20.82 24.70
CA GLN A 461 3.60 21.45 24.78
C GLN A 461 3.58 22.97 24.62
N ALA A 462 2.67 23.49 23.80
CA ALA A 462 2.51 24.92 23.55
C ALA A 462 1.58 25.62 24.54
N CYS A 463 0.89 24.87 25.41
CA CYS A 463 -0.08 25.46 26.34
C CYS A 463 0.63 26.10 27.53
N PRO A 464 0.52 27.45 27.76
CA PRO A 464 1.14 28.10 28.90
C PRO A 464 0.50 27.75 30.24
N GLN A 465 -0.69 27.12 30.22
CA GLN A 465 -1.40 26.63 31.40
C GLN A 465 -1.20 25.12 31.61
N GLU A 466 -0.37 24.46 30.79
CA GLU A 466 -0.06 23.02 30.84
C GLU A 466 -1.31 22.12 30.82
N ILE A 467 -2.39 22.58 30.15
CA ILE A 467 -3.66 21.85 30.07
C ILE A 467 -3.40 20.51 29.35
N PRO A 468 -3.81 19.36 29.92
CA PRO A 468 -3.64 18.04 29.32
C PRO A 468 -4.72 17.82 28.23
N ILE A 469 -4.60 18.54 27.10
CA ILE A 469 -5.62 18.64 26.05
C ILE A 469 -6.03 17.26 25.51
N LEU A 470 -5.09 16.34 25.37
CA LEU A 470 -5.40 14.99 24.88
C LEU A 470 -6.22 14.19 25.91
N LYS A 471 -6.02 14.41 27.20
CA LYS A 471 -6.89 13.80 28.23
C LYS A 471 -8.31 14.37 28.17
N LEU A 472 -8.47 15.66 27.79
CA LEU A 472 -9.80 16.24 27.56
C LEU A 472 -10.49 15.54 26.38
N TYR A 473 -9.77 15.27 25.28
CA TYR A 473 -10.26 14.49 24.16
C TYR A 473 -10.71 13.08 24.56
N GLU A 474 -9.88 12.39 25.35
CA GLU A 474 -10.17 11.03 25.81
C GLU A 474 -11.41 11.00 26.73
N TYR A 475 -11.52 11.95 27.64
CA TYR A 475 -12.69 12.06 28.51
C TYR A 475 -13.97 12.31 27.69
N ALA A 476 -13.94 13.26 26.79
CA ALA A 476 -15.11 13.61 25.96
C ALA A 476 -15.55 12.45 25.05
N ASN A 477 -14.60 11.59 24.63
CA ASN A 477 -14.86 10.49 23.71
C ASN A 477 -14.84 9.09 24.35
N ARG A 478 -14.88 9.00 25.69
CA ARG A 478 -14.74 7.71 26.40
C ARG A 478 -15.80 6.66 25.99
N GLU A 479 -17.02 7.08 25.74
CA GLU A 479 -18.09 6.19 25.27
C GLU A 479 -17.86 5.74 23.82
N TYR A 480 -17.43 6.65 22.95
CA TYR A 480 -17.08 6.35 21.58
C TYR A 480 -15.94 5.33 21.51
N ILE A 481 -14.86 5.54 22.29
CA ILE A 481 -13.72 4.63 22.37
C ILE A 481 -14.16 3.23 22.83
N ALA A 482 -14.98 3.15 23.89
CA ALA A 482 -15.48 1.88 24.41
C ALA A 482 -16.37 1.11 23.43
N ASN A 483 -17.07 1.85 22.54
CA ASN A 483 -17.99 1.30 21.56
C ASN A 483 -17.36 1.08 20.18
N GLN A 484 -16.08 1.38 20.00
CA GLN A 484 -15.34 1.08 18.77
C GLN A 484 -15.16 -0.42 18.56
N LYS A 485 -16.19 -1.10 18.10
CA LYS A 485 -16.25 -2.54 17.83
C LYS A 485 -16.78 -2.76 16.44
N PHE A 486 -15.90 -2.93 15.49
CA PHE A 486 -16.22 -3.10 14.08
C PHE A 486 -15.68 -4.42 13.56
N LYS A 487 -15.98 -4.73 12.30
CA LYS A 487 -15.45 -5.89 11.60
C LYS A 487 -14.57 -5.46 10.43
N MET A 488 -13.48 -6.20 10.25
CA MET A 488 -12.59 -6.10 9.10
C MET A 488 -12.38 -7.49 8.52
N ARG A 489 -12.29 -7.61 7.20
CA ARG A 489 -11.90 -8.87 6.59
C ARG A 489 -10.40 -9.06 6.72
N ALA A 490 -9.95 -10.21 7.18
CA ALA A 490 -8.53 -10.57 7.21
C ALA A 490 -7.94 -10.56 5.79
N GLY A 491 -6.64 -10.29 5.68
CA GLY A 491 -5.97 -10.23 4.39
C GLY A 491 -6.00 -11.56 3.65
N ARG A 492 -6.41 -11.53 2.38
CA ARG A 492 -6.56 -12.72 1.54
C ARG A 492 -5.26 -13.20 0.87
N GLY A 493 -4.21 -12.33 0.84
CA GLY A 493 -2.99 -12.62 0.08
C GLY A 493 -3.16 -12.42 -1.44
N PRO A 494 -2.49 -13.23 -2.28
CA PRO A 494 -2.43 -13.06 -3.72
C PRO A 494 -3.81 -13.17 -4.40
N VAL A 495 -3.92 -12.56 -5.58
CA VAL A 495 -5.10 -12.72 -6.46
C VAL A 495 -4.96 -14.01 -7.24
N ARG A 496 -6.01 -14.84 -7.28
CA ARG A 496 -6.03 -16.12 -7.97
C ARG A 496 -6.06 -15.95 -9.49
N ASP A 497 -5.47 -16.92 -10.20
CA ASP A 497 -5.41 -16.89 -11.66
C ASP A 497 -6.80 -17.02 -12.28
N THR A 498 -7.73 -17.72 -11.63
CA THR A 498 -9.15 -17.81 -12.06
C THR A 498 -9.84 -16.46 -11.99
N GLU A 499 -9.61 -15.65 -10.96
CA GLU A 499 -10.14 -14.31 -10.86
C GLU A 499 -9.57 -13.41 -11.97
N ILE A 500 -8.26 -13.49 -12.22
CA ILE A 500 -7.64 -12.74 -13.34
C ILE A 500 -8.23 -13.13 -14.68
N ARG A 501 -8.52 -14.41 -14.91
CA ARG A 501 -9.19 -14.87 -16.15
C ARG A 501 -10.60 -14.31 -16.31
N ALA A 502 -11.31 -14.15 -15.21
CA ALA A 502 -12.65 -13.58 -15.23
C ALA A 502 -12.63 -12.06 -15.55
N VAL A 503 -11.73 -11.29 -14.89
CA VAL A 503 -11.77 -9.83 -14.94
C VAL A 503 -10.73 -9.18 -15.85
N GLY A 504 -9.70 -9.90 -16.26
CA GLY A 504 -8.55 -9.31 -16.99
C GLY A 504 -8.95 -8.69 -18.32
N MET A 505 -9.76 -9.38 -19.13
CA MET A 505 -10.26 -8.81 -20.39
C MET A 505 -11.19 -7.60 -20.14
N PRO A 506 -12.19 -7.67 -19.23
CA PRO A 506 -12.99 -6.51 -18.84
C PRO A 506 -12.16 -5.29 -18.40
N ILE A 507 -11.07 -5.48 -17.66
CA ILE A 507 -10.16 -4.39 -17.26
C ILE A 507 -9.45 -3.80 -18.50
N VAL A 508 -8.88 -4.65 -19.35
CA VAL A 508 -8.14 -4.22 -20.56
C VAL A 508 -9.04 -3.49 -21.54
N MET A 509 -10.29 -3.90 -21.69
CA MET A 509 -11.28 -3.29 -22.57
C MET A 509 -12.04 -2.11 -21.91
N GLY A 510 -11.83 -1.88 -20.61
CA GLY A 510 -12.42 -0.79 -19.86
C GLY A 510 -13.88 -1.00 -19.41
N THR A 511 -14.49 -2.17 -19.65
CA THR A 511 -15.87 -2.47 -19.19
C THR A 511 -15.94 -2.66 -17.68
N ILE A 512 -14.88 -3.14 -17.04
CA ILE A 512 -14.55 -2.82 -15.65
C ILE A 512 -13.73 -1.53 -15.69
N PRO A 513 -14.19 -0.43 -15.09
CA PRO A 513 -13.59 0.90 -15.30
C PRO A 513 -12.14 1.00 -14.86
N GLY A 514 -11.74 0.18 -13.91
CA GLY A 514 -10.37 0.11 -13.44
C GLY A 514 -10.22 -0.56 -12.09
N VAL A 515 -8.97 -0.61 -11.64
CA VAL A 515 -8.57 -1.08 -10.31
C VAL A 515 -8.09 0.13 -9.51
N ILE A 516 -8.70 0.39 -8.37
CA ILE A 516 -8.28 1.43 -7.41
C ILE A 516 -7.57 0.74 -6.25
N ALA A 517 -6.27 1.02 -6.13
CA ALA A 517 -5.42 0.40 -5.13
C ALA A 517 -5.11 1.38 -3.98
N LEU A 518 -5.78 1.18 -2.84
CA LEU A 518 -5.58 1.97 -1.63
C LEU A 518 -4.37 1.44 -0.86
N VAL A 519 -3.22 2.12 -0.97
CA VAL A 519 -1.90 1.60 -0.57
C VAL A 519 -1.10 2.52 0.35
N GLY A 520 -1.70 3.60 0.84
CA GLY A 520 -1.07 4.59 1.71
C GLY A 520 -1.20 4.27 3.20
N CYS A 521 -0.95 5.29 4.01
CA CYS A 521 -0.98 5.18 5.47
C CYS A 521 -2.31 5.60 6.11
N SER A 522 -3.13 6.39 5.43
CA SER A 522 -4.48 6.88 5.77
C SER A 522 -4.69 7.55 7.14
N ASN A 523 -3.68 7.76 7.91
CA ASN A 523 -3.75 8.15 9.32
C ASN A 523 -3.54 9.66 9.58
N TYR A 524 -3.70 10.52 8.56
CA TYR A 524 -3.55 11.98 8.72
C TYR A 524 -3.85 12.77 7.45
N PRO A 525 -4.36 14.02 7.59
CA PRO A 525 -5.45 14.44 8.44
C PRO A 525 -6.78 14.03 7.78
N ASN A 526 -7.80 13.65 8.49
CA ASN A 526 -9.06 13.06 7.97
C ASN A 526 -8.90 11.78 7.13
N GLY A 527 -7.70 11.23 7.03
CA GLY A 527 -7.41 10.11 6.13
C GLY A 527 -8.32 8.91 6.35
N THR A 528 -8.71 8.65 7.59
CA THR A 528 -9.60 7.57 7.99
C THR A 528 -10.96 7.65 7.26
N LYS A 529 -11.68 8.75 7.41
CA LYS A 529 -13.00 8.93 6.77
C LYS A 529 -12.89 9.08 5.26
N GLU A 530 -11.89 9.80 4.80
CA GLU A 530 -11.67 10.04 3.39
C GLU A 530 -11.34 8.76 2.63
N CYS A 531 -10.59 7.83 3.23
CA CYS A 531 -10.33 6.51 2.64
C CYS A 531 -11.61 5.69 2.47
N TYR A 532 -12.49 5.71 3.47
CA TYR A 532 -13.81 5.09 3.34
C TYR A 532 -14.63 5.70 2.21
N ASP A 533 -14.70 7.04 2.15
CA ASP A 533 -15.46 7.75 1.13
C ASP A 533 -14.93 7.46 -0.29
N ILE A 534 -13.61 7.44 -0.47
CA ILE A 534 -12.96 7.07 -1.73
C ILE A 534 -13.30 5.62 -2.11
N ALA A 535 -13.13 4.68 -1.19
CA ALA A 535 -13.41 3.27 -1.44
C ALA A 535 -14.88 3.07 -1.85
N LYS A 536 -15.81 3.68 -1.11
CA LYS A 536 -17.26 3.61 -1.36
C LYS A 536 -17.65 4.19 -2.71
N GLU A 537 -17.14 5.38 -3.06
CA GLU A 537 -17.41 6.02 -4.36
C GLU A 537 -17.03 5.12 -5.53
N PHE A 538 -15.86 4.49 -5.48
CA PHE A 538 -15.38 3.68 -6.60
C PHE A 538 -15.99 2.28 -6.64
N VAL A 539 -16.22 1.62 -5.51
CA VAL A 539 -16.88 0.30 -5.51
C VAL A 539 -18.32 0.42 -6.03
N ASP A 540 -19.05 1.47 -5.66
CA ASP A 540 -20.40 1.71 -6.15
C ASP A 540 -20.46 1.98 -7.66
N ARG A 541 -19.39 2.55 -8.21
CA ARG A 541 -19.25 2.79 -9.65
C ARG A 541 -18.73 1.59 -10.45
N GLY A 542 -18.56 0.44 -9.83
CA GLY A 542 -18.21 -0.79 -10.54
C GLY A 542 -16.71 -1.02 -10.71
N TYR A 543 -15.86 -0.23 -10.09
CA TYR A 543 -14.42 -0.50 -10.02
C TYR A 543 -14.14 -1.71 -9.15
N ILE A 544 -12.95 -2.31 -9.36
CA ILE A 544 -12.34 -3.20 -8.37
C ILE A 544 -11.59 -2.33 -7.40
N VAL A 545 -11.91 -2.42 -6.11
CA VAL A 545 -11.17 -1.71 -5.07
C VAL A 545 -10.31 -2.72 -4.30
N VAL A 546 -9.05 -2.41 -4.12
CA VAL A 546 -8.13 -3.22 -3.32
C VAL A 546 -7.49 -2.34 -2.25
N ALA A 547 -7.35 -2.86 -1.05
CA ALA A 547 -6.76 -2.13 0.07
C ALA A 547 -5.74 -2.98 0.81
N THR A 548 -4.78 -2.30 1.45
CA THR A 548 -3.74 -2.93 2.27
C THR A 548 -3.39 -2.07 3.47
N GLY A 549 -2.85 -2.70 4.51
CA GLY A 549 -2.26 -2.01 5.64
C GLY A 549 -3.21 -1.06 6.37
N CYS A 550 -2.71 0.11 6.75
CA CYS A 550 -3.48 1.10 7.51
C CYS A 550 -4.73 1.59 6.79
N MET A 551 -4.73 1.67 5.45
CA MET A 551 -5.93 2.08 4.71
C MET A 551 -7.07 1.06 4.85
N ALA A 552 -6.75 -0.23 4.83
CA ALA A 552 -7.74 -1.28 5.07
C ALA A 552 -8.32 -1.22 6.49
N MET A 553 -7.48 -0.89 7.49
CA MET A 553 -7.92 -0.74 8.88
C MET A 553 -8.82 0.47 9.08
N ASP A 554 -8.37 1.64 8.60
CA ASP A 554 -9.07 2.90 8.86
C ASP A 554 -10.47 2.94 8.23
N MET A 555 -10.64 2.40 7.01
CA MET A 555 -11.98 2.33 6.40
C MET A 555 -12.94 1.39 7.12
N SER A 556 -12.43 0.49 7.96
CA SER A 556 -13.24 -0.42 8.78
C SER A 556 -13.96 0.28 9.94
N LEU A 557 -13.58 1.52 10.28
CA LEU A 557 -14.16 2.27 11.40
C LEU A 557 -15.47 2.99 11.02
N TYR A 558 -15.98 2.77 9.82
CA TYR A 558 -17.21 3.38 9.33
C TYR A 558 -18.20 2.31 8.88
N THR A 559 -19.48 2.58 9.15
CA THR A 559 -20.58 1.67 8.84
C THR A 559 -21.62 2.39 7.97
N ASP A 560 -22.42 1.60 7.26
CA ASP A 560 -23.64 2.06 6.60
C ASP A 560 -24.79 2.25 7.59
N GLU A 561 -25.98 2.53 7.05
CA GLU A 561 -27.22 2.72 7.83
C GLU A 561 -27.66 1.45 8.59
N ASP A 562 -27.25 0.27 8.10
CA ASP A 562 -27.52 -1.02 8.75
C ASP A 562 -26.45 -1.39 9.80
N GLY A 563 -25.44 -0.53 10.04
CA GLY A 563 -24.34 -0.77 10.97
C GLY A 563 -23.28 -1.72 10.44
N LYS A 564 -23.24 -1.99 9.12
CA LYS A 564 -22.26 -2.86 8.48
C LYS A 564 -21.06 -2.10 7.99
N THR A 565 -19.87 -2.60 8.29
CA THR A 565 -18.61 -2.08 7.71
C THR A 565 -18.55 -2.39 6.21
N ILE A 566 -17.66 -1.70 5.50
CA ILE A 566 -17.45 -1.95 4.06
C ILE A 566 -17.07 -3.42 3.77
N TRP A 567 -16.40 -4.09 4.70
CA TRP A 567 -16.01 -5.49 4.60
C TRP A 567 -17.15 -6.48 4.80
N GLU A 568 -18.24 -6.06 5.45
CA GLU A 568 -19.47 -6.82 5.61
C GLU A 568 -20.46 -6.57 4.47
N GLN A 569 -20.36 -5.41 3.80
CA GLN A 569 -21.23 -5.04 2.67
C GLN A 569 -20.85 -5.75 1.38
N TYR A 570 -19.54 -6.02 1.17
CA TYR A 570 -19.01 -6.57 -0.08
C TYR A 570 -18.25 -7.89 0.16
N PRO A 571 -18.42 -8.89 -0.73
CA PRO A 571 -17.55 -10.06 -0.74
C PRO A 571 -16.11 -9.64 -1.09
N GLY A 572 -15.11 -10.38 -0.59
CA GLY A 572 -13.69 -10.05 -0.78
C GLY A 572 -13.09 -10.50 -2.13
N GLY A 573 -13.91 -10.79 -3.15
CA GLY A 573 -13.47 -11.21 -4.47
C GLY A 573 -12.80 -10.09 -5.27
N PHE A 574 -11.79 -10.44 -6.08
CA PHE A 574 -11.17 -9.51 -7.03
C PHE A 574 -12.05 -9.42 -8.29
N ASP A 575 -13.12 -8.63 -8.20
CA ASP A 575 -14.15 -8.48 -9.23
C ASP A 575 -14.74 -7.06 -9.22
N GLY A 576 -15.42 -6.69 -10.31
CA GLY A 576 -16.11 -5.41 -10.40
C GLY A 576 -17.18 -5.26 -9.31
N ARG A 577 -17.25 -4.06 -8.72
CA ARG A 577 -18.12 -3.76 -7.55
C ARG A 577 -17.75 -4.50 -6.27
N ASN A 578 -16.51 -4.91 -6.14
CA ASN A 578 -16.01 -5.56 -4.95
C ASN A 578 -14.83 -4.81 -4.36
N ILE A 579 -14.59 -5.06 -3.06
CA ILE A 579 -13.45 -4.58 -2.33
C ILE A 579 -12.71 -5.75 -1.68
N CYS A 580 -11.38 -5.80 -1.86
CA CYS A 580 -10.51 -6.81 -1.28
C CYS A 580 -9.57 -6.22 -0.26
N ASN A 581 -9.45 -6.82 0.93
CA ASN A 581 -8.27 -6.64 1.76
C ASN A 581 -7.21 -7.64 1.31
N ILE A 582 -6.14 -7.16 0.72
CA ILE A 582 -5.03 -8.01 0.27
C ILE A 582 -4.17 -8.47 1.45
N GLY A 583 -3.98 -7.61 2.45
CA GLY A 583 -3.20 -7.90 3.66
C GLY A 583 -2.46 -6.69 4.19
N SER A 584 -1.29 -6.90 4.77
CA SER A 584 -0.42 -5.85 5.28
C SER A 584 0.28 -5.05 4.16
N CYS A 585 1.15 -4.09 4.50
CA CYS A 585 1.87 -3.30 3.51
C CYS A 585 2.69 -4.16 2.53
N VAL A 586 3.31 -5.25 2.99
CA VAL A 586 4.08 -6.14 2.10
C VAL A 586 3.20 -6.87 1.10
N SER A 587 1.93 -7.10 1.43
CA SER A 587 0.95 -7.70 0.53
C SER A 587 0.61 -6.82 -0.70
N ASN A 588 1.02 -5.52 -0.72
CA ASN A 588 0.93 -4.68 -1.92
C ASN A 588 1.56 -5.32 -3.16
N ALA A 589 2.57 -6.17 -2.97
CA ALA A 589 3.20 -6.92 -4.06
C ALA A 589 2.21 -7.76 -4.87
N HIS A 590 1.14 -8.25 -4.24
CA HIS A 590 0.11 -9.03 -4.93
C HIS A 590 -0.77 -8.19 -5.85
N ILE A 591 -0.87 -6.87 -5.63
CA ILE A 591 -1.54 -5.96 -6.56
C ILE A 591 -0.70 -5.81 -7.83
N HIS A 592 0.61 -5.61 -7.69
CA HIS A 592 1.56 -5.65 -8.81
C HIS A 592 1.50 -7.02 -9.51
N GLY A 593 1.48 -8.10 -8.73
CA GLY A 593 1.34 -9.46 -9.22
C GLY A 593 0.06 -9.68 -10.04
N ALA A 594 -1.07 -9.11 -9.61
CA ALA A 594 -2.33 -9.15 -10.38
C ALA A 594 -2.19 -8.43 -11.74
N ALA A 595 -1.57 -7.25 -11.77
CA ALA A 595 -1.32 -6.53 -13.01
C ALA A 595 -0.37 -7.30 -13.96
N ILE A 596 0.69 -7.91 -13.42
CA ILE A 596 1.59 -8.80 -14.18
C ILE A 596 0.80 -9.98 -14.75
N LYS A 597 -0.07 -10.61 -13.96
CA LYS A 597 -0.90 -11.73 -14.41
C LYS A 597 -1.86 -11.33 -15.53
N VAL A 598 -2.44 -10.11 -15.51
CA VAL A 598 -3.22 -9.60 -16.63
C VAL A 598 -2.36 -9.55 -17.91
N ALA A 599 -1.14 -9.03 -17.83
CA ALA A 599 -0.23 -9.00 -18.98
C ALA A 599 0.17 -10.39 -19.49
N THR A 600 0.37 -11.35 -18.60
CA THR A 600 0.87 -12.70 -18.95
C THR A 600 -0.25 -13.64 -19.39
N ILE A 601 -1.41 -13.57 -18.77
CA ILE A 601 -2.54 -14.46 -19.08
C ILE A 601 -3.21 -14.09 -20.39
N PHE A 602 -3.52 -12.80 -20.62
CA PHE A 602 -4.23 -12.35 -21.83
C PHE A 602 -3.29 -11.97 -22.97
N ALA A 603 -2.25 -11.17 -22.67
CA ALA A 603 -1.31 -10.73 -23.70
C ALA A 603 -0.28 -11.81 -24.05
N ARG A 604 -0.28 -12.95 -23.35
CA ARG A 604 0.68 -14.04 -23.52
C ARG A 604 2.13 -13.54 -23.58
N ARG A 605 2.43 -12.52 -22.77
CA ARG A 605 3.77 -12.00 -22.65
C ARG A 605 4.62 -13.01 -21.87
N ASN A 606 5.83 -13.24 -22.34
CA ASN A 606 6.80 -13.92 -21.52
C ASN A 606 7.10 -13.02 -20.32
N HIS A 607 6.87 -13.52 -19.12
CA HIS A 607 7.06 -12.74 -17.89
C HIS A 607 8.45 -12.96 -17.26
N ARG A 608 9.17 -14.01 -17.61
CA ARG A 608 10.48 -14.28 -17.00
C ARG A 608 11.53 -13.28 -17.46
N ALA A 609 12.11 -12.56 -16.50
CA ALA A 609 13.08 -11.48 -16.73
C ALA A 609 12.63 -10.52 -17.86
N ASN A 610 11.37 -10.10 -17.82
CA ASN A 610 10.75 -9.27 -18.86
C ASN A 610 9.91 -8.12 -18.28
N TYR A 611 10.37 -7.55 -17.18
CA TYR A 611 9.62 -6.55 -16.41
C TYR A 611 9.28 -5.31 -17.21
N ASP A 612 10.20 -4.81 -18.06
CA ASP A 612 10.00 -3.59 -18.83
C ASP A 612 8.86 -3.71 -19.86
N ASP A 613 8.78 -4.84 -20.55
CA ASP A 613 7.72 -5.09 -21.52
C ASP A 613 6.35 -5.24 -20.85
N ILE A 614 6.35 -5.81 -19.65
CA ILE A 614 5.15 -5.92 -18.82
C ILE A 614 4.73 -4.54 -18.31
N ALA A 615 5.65 -3.71 -17.87
CA ALA A 615 5.37 -2.34 -17.42
C ALA A 615 4.79 -1.49 -18.57
N ASP A 616 5.35 -1.59 -19.77
CA ASP A 616 4.80 -0.92 -20.98
C ASP A 616 3.37 -1.40 -21.29
N TYR A 617 3.09 -2.69 -21.10
CA TYR A 617 1.75 -3.24 -21.29
C TYR A 617 0.77 -2.71 -20.24
N ILE A 618 1.16 -2.69 -18.99
CA ILE A 618 0.31 -2.20 -17.89
C ILE A 618 -0.02 -0.71 -18.11
N LEU A 619 1.00 0.10 -18.37
CA LEU A 619 0.83 1.53 -18.65
C LEU A 619 -0.17 1.81 -19.79
N SER A 620 -0.16 1.00 -20.82
CA SER A 620 -0.97 1.24 -22.02
C SER A 620 -2.30 0.48 -22.05
N LYS A 621 -2.50 -0.55 -21.20
CA LYS A 621 -3.62 -1.47 -21.33
C LYS A 621 -4.40 -1.75 -20.03
N VAL A 622 -3.77 -1.60 -18.87
CA VAL A 622 -4.41 -1.94 -17.61
C VAL A 622 -4.88 -0.66 -16.91
N GLY A 623 -6.19 -0.44 -16.91
CA GLY A 623 -6.80 0.68 -16.18
C GLY A 623 -6.64 0.47 -14.68
N ALA A 624 -5.66 1.14 -14.07
CA ALA A 624 -5.42 1.07 -12.64
C ALA A 624 -4.84 2.39 -12.12
N CYS A 625 -5.12 2.71 -10.87
CA CYS A 625 -4.56 3.85 -10.16
C CYS A 625 -4.28 3.47 -8.70
N GLY A 626 -3.05 3.70 -8.25
CA GLY A 626 -2.68 3.62 -6.84
C GLY A 626 -3.09 4.89 -6.09
N VAL A 627 -3.39 4.74 -4.81
CA VAL A 627 -3.79 5.87 -3.94
C VAL A 627 -3.01 5.80 -2.64
N ALA A 628 -2.13 6.76 -2.42
CA ALA A 628 -1.43 6.95 -1.15
C ALA A 628 -2.04 8.14 -0.42
N TRP A 629 -3.07 7.88 0.39
CA TRP A 629 -3.80 8.88 1.14
C TRP A 629 -3.39 8.83 2.63
N GLY A 630 -3.58 9.91 3.37
CA GLY A 630 -3.14 10.00 4.75
C GLY A 630 -1.66 10.38 4.88
N ALA A 631 -0.99 10.00 5.97
CA ALA A 631 0.43 10.23 6.14
C ALA A 631 1.25 9.46 5.09
N TYR A 632 2.20 10.14 4.45
CA TYR A 632 3.04 9.58 3.40
C TYR A 632 4.43 9.28 3.95
N SER A 633 4.59 8.08 4.49
CA SER A 633 5.86 7.61 5.03
C SER A 633 6.86 7.24 3.92
N GLN A 634 8.11 6.98 4.29
CA GLN A 634 9.14 6.51 3.37
C GLN A 634 8.73 5.19 2.68
N LYS A 635 8.04 4.30 3.40
CA LYS A 635 7.49 3.07 2.80
C LYS A 635 6.38 3.36 1.81
N ALA A 636 5.51 4.31 2.09
CA ALA A 636 4.50 4.72 1.10
C ALA A 636 5.16 5.36 -0.13
N ALA A 637 6.28 6.08 0.03
CA ALA A 637 7.07 6.60 -1.08
C ALA A 637 7.63 5.48 -1.96
N SER A 638 8.24 4.44 -1.38
CA SER A 638 8.77 3.29 -2.13
C SER A 638 7.65 2.48 -2.80
N ILE A 639 6.52 2.29 -2.14
CA ILE A 639 5.34 1.63 -2.70
C ILE A 639 4.82 2.41 -3.91
N ALA A 640 4.58 3.73 -3.77
CA ALA A 640 4.08 4.58 -4.85
C ALA A 640 5.03 4.59 -6.06
N THR A 641 6.34 4.68 -5.81
CA THR A 641 7.37 4.63 -6.86
C THR A 641 7.41 3.27 -7.55
N GLY A 642 7.20 2.18 -6.82
CA GLY A 642 7.06 0.84 -7.38
C GLY A 642 5.83 0.71 -8.29
N PHE A 643 4.69 1.30 -7.92
CA PHE A 643 3.52 1.40 -8.79
C PHE A 643 3.84 2.18 -10.06
N ASN A 644 4.54 3.31 -9.97
CA ASN A 644 4.97 4.06 -11.14
C ASN A 644 5.88 3.22 -12.04
N ARG A 645 6.86 2.51 -11.46
CA ARG A 645 7.82 1.71 -12.24
C ARG A 645 7.18 0.56 -13.00
N ILE A 646 6.09 -0.01 -12.50
CA ILE A 646 5.32 -1.04 -13.21
C ILE A 646 4.32 -0.45 -14.23
N GLY A 647 4.23 0.88 -14.33
CA GLY A 647 3.33 1.54 -15.29
C GLY A 647 1.95 1.92 -14.71
N CYS A 648 1.81 1.96 -13.40
CA CYS A 648 0.57 2.36 -12.73
C CYS A 648 0.71 3.76 -12.11
N PRO A 649 -0.14 4.74 -12.48
CA PRO A 649 -0.13 6.06 -11.85
C PRO A 649 -0.62 6.01 -10.40
N VAL A 650 -0.18 6.98 -9.59
CA VAL A 650 -0.54 7.09 -8.18
C VAL A 650 -1.01 8.50 -7.85
N VAL A 651 -2.10 8.61 -7.10
CA VAL A 651 -2.58 9.85 -6.48
C VAL A 651 -2.15 9.89 -5.02
N VAL A 652 -1.56 10.99 -4.60
CA VAL A 652 -1.12 11.22 -3.22
C VAL A 652 -1.78 12.48 -2.64
N GLN A 653 -1.90 12.53 -1.32
CA GLN A 653 -2.52 13.67 -0.64
C GLN A 653 -1.55 14.84 -0.40
N PRO A 654 -2.05 16.06 -0.08
CA PRO A 654 -1.25 17.27 0.07
C PRO A 654 -0.15 17.22 1.13
N SER A 655 -0.32 16.46 2.21
CA SER A 655 0.69 16.32 3.26
C SER A 655 1.96 15.61 2.79
N SER A 656 1.96 15.09 1.58
CA SER A 656 3.08 14.40 0.93
C SER A 656 4.04 15.33 0.20
N VAL A 657 4.12 16.59 0.57
CA VAL A 657 4.89 17.63 -0.16
C VAL A 657 6.35 17.26 -0.42
N ILE A 658 7.01 16.54 0.49
CA ILE A 658 8.41 16.12 0.33
C ILE A 658 8.59 15.17 -0.86
N TYR A 659 7.56 14.38 -1.18
CA TYR A 659 7.58 13.41 -2.28
C TYR A 659 6.80 13.90 -3.50
N ARG A 660 6.42 15.18 -3.49
CA ARG A 660 5.60 15.79 -4.52
C ARG A 660 6.34 15.77 -5.85
N ARG A 661 5.91 14.90 -6.69
CA ARG A 661 6.45 14.66 -7.99
C ARG A 661 5.32 14.24 -8.91
N ALA A 662 5.14 14.95 -9.98
CA ALA A 662 4.17 14.57 -11.00
C ALA A 662 4.90 14.36 -12.33
N PHE A 663 4.80 13.17 -12.86
CA PHE A 663 5.20 12.88 -14.23
C PHE A 663 4.04 13.29 -15.13
N LEU A 664 4.15 14.44 -15.75
CA LEU A 664 3.12 14.98 -16.62
C LEU A 664 3.44 14.65 -18.09
N GLY A 665 2.55 13.93 -18.74
CA GLY A 665 2.67 13.66 -20.17
C GLY A 665 2.65 14.95 -20.97
N ARG A 666 3.55 15.05 -21.95
CA ARG A 666 3.64 16.23 -22.84
C ARG A 666 2.67 16.05 -23.99
N THR A 667 1.45 16.57 -23.84
CA THR A 667 0.40 16.48 -24.87
C THR A 667 0.73 17.28 -26.12
N ASP A 668 1.71 18.20 -26.04
CA ASP A 668 2.23 19.02 -27.14
C ASP A 668 3.32 18.33 -27.97
N VAL A 669 3.73 17.12 -27.59
CA VAL A 669 4.76 16.33 -28.27
C VAL A 669 4.13 15.05 -28.85
N PRO A 670 3.75 15.05 -30.15
CA PRO A 670 3.10 13.89 -30.76
C PRO A 670 3.90 12.59 -30.68
N GLU A 671 5.22 12.67 -30.71
CA GLU A 671 6.14 11.55 -30.67
C GLU A 671 6.03 10.75 -29.37
N ASP A 672 5.63 11.37 -28.26
CA ASP A 672 5.43 10.71 -26.97
C ASP A 672 4.26 9.71 -27.02
N TRP A 673 3.39 9.81 -28.03
CA TRP A 673 2.16 9.03 -28.16
C TRP A 673 2.15 8.12 -29.39
N MET A 674 3.34 7.80 -29.94
CA MET A 674 3.47 6.86 -31.04
C MET A 674 3.61 5.43 -30.53
N VAL A 675 2.79 4.54 -31.06
CA VAL A 675 2.83 3.09 -30.78
C VAL A 675 2.94 2.30 -32.08
N ILE A 676 3.36 1.06 -31.97
CA ILE A 676 3.42 0.14 -33.10
C ILE A 676 2.08 -0.59 -33.20
N ASP A 677 1.41 -0.48 -34.35
CA ASP A 677 0.24 -1.31 -34.65
C ASP A 677 0.66 -2.78 -34.75
N ALA A 678 -0.01 -3.65 -33.98
CA ALA A 678 0.33 -5.06 -33.91
C ALA A 678 0.05 -5.81 -35.23
N ARG A 679 -0.85 -5.30 -36.04
CA ARG A 679 -1.30 -5.98 -37.27
C ARG A 679 -0.28 -5.89 -38.40
N ASP A 680 0.32 -4.72 -38.59
CA ASP A 680 1.20 -4.46 -39.75
C ASP A 680 2.56 -3.87 -39.36
N GLY A 681 2.75 -3.57 -38.08
CA GLY A 681 3.97 -2.96 -37.58
C GLY A 681 4.10 -1.47 -37.92
N SER A 682 3.04 -0.80 -38.36
CA SER A 682 3.06 0.64 -38.63
C SER A 682 3.15 1.44 -37.33
N LEU A 683 3.77 2.63 -37.39
CA LEU A 683 3.70 3.58 -36.27
C LEU A 683 2.37 4.34 -36.33
N VAL A 684 1.61 4.27 -35.27
CA VAL A 684 0.32 4.94 -35.16
C VAL A 684 0.37 5.89 -33.96
N GLN A 685 -0.12 7.10 -34.14
CA GLN A 685 -0.34 8.02 -33.05
C GLN A 685 -1.61 7.63 -32.29
N ILE A 686 -1.51 7.46 -30.97
CA ILE A 686 -2.65 7.22 -30.09
C ILE A 686 -2.98 8.47 -29.29
N GLU A 687 -4.15 8.46 -28.63
CA GLU A 687 -4.44 9.49 -27.64
C GLU A 687 -3.53 9.35 -26.43
N PRO A 688 -3.35 10.45 -25.66
CA PRO A 688 -2.58 10.42 -24.43
C PRO A 688 -3.05 9.31 -23.49
N ALA A 689 -2.09 8.53 -22.98
CA ALA A 689 -2.26 7.70 -21.81
C ALA A 689 -2.45 8.62 -20.57
N PRO A 690 -2.50 8.11 -19.34
CA PRO A 690 -2.59 8.97 -18.16
C PRO A 690 -1.55 10.08 -18.21
N GLU A 691 -1.99 11.32 -18.03
CA GLU A 691 -1.12 12.50 -18.10
C GLU A 691 -0.13 12.59 -16.93
N HIS A 692 -0.46 11.92 -15.82
CA HIS A 692 0.33 11.94 -14.61
C HIS A 692 0.68 10.53 -14.14
N MET A 693 1.93 10.31 -13.77
CA MET A 693 2.33 9.09 -13.07
C MET A 693 2.25 9.26 -11.55
N LEU A 694 2.50 10.46 -11.04
CA LEU A 694 2.31 10.82 -9.64
C LEU A 694 1.59 12.17 -9.57
N TYR A 695 0.40 12.17 -9.00
CA TYR A 695 -0.43 13.38 -8.86
C TYR A 695 -0.67 13.68 -7.39
N VAL A 696 -0.50 14.95 -7.00
CA VAL A 696 -0.79 15.41 -5.64
C VAL A 696 -2.11 16.15 -5.64
N ALA A 697 -3.13 15.55 -5.04
CA ALA A 697 -4.44 16.16 -4.90
C ALA A 697 -4.53 17.03 -3.63
N GLU A 698 -5.19 18.18 -3.72
CA GLU A 698 -5.42 19.06 -2.57
C GLU A 698 -6.62 18.62 -1.71
N THR A 699 -7.59 17.93 -2.32
CA THR A 699 -8.79 17.42 -1.64
C THR A 699 -9.11 15.99 -2.09
N LYS A 700 -9.92 15.27 -1.31
CA LYS A 700 -10.39 13.93 -1.70
C LYS A 700 -11.25 13.96 -2.97
N GLU A 701 -12.01 15.03 -3.19
CA GLU A 701 -12.86 15.20 -4.36
C GLU A 701 -12.00 15.34 -5.63
N GLU A 702 -10.94 16.14 -5.55
CA GLU A 702 -9.94 16.24 -6.62
C GLU A 702 -9.24 14.89 -6.84
N ALA A 703 -8.85 14.20 -5.76
CA ALA A 703 -8.25 12.89 -5.84
C ALA A 703 -9.17 11.90 -6.56
N MET A 704 -10.46 11.84 -6.21
CA MET A 704 -11.43 10.97 -6.87
C MET A 704 -11.60 11.31 -8.36
N LEU A 705 -11.63 12.59 -8.70
CA LEU A 705 -11.68 13.02 -10.09
C LEU A 705 -10.45 12.55 -10.88
N MET A 706 -9.25 12.74 -10.32
CA MET A 706 -8.00 12.32 -10.94
C MET A 706 -7.86 10.80 -11.03
N MET A 707 -8.29 10.05 -10.03
CA MET A 707 -8.32 8.58 -10.08
C MET A 707 -9.17 8.07 -11.24
N ALA A 708 -10.36 8.65 -11.44
CA ALA A 708 -11.21 8.28 -12.57
C ALA A 708 -10.53 8.60 -13.91
N LYS A 709 -9.91 9.78 -14.03
CA LYS A 709 -9.13 10.20 -15.21
C LYS A 709 -7.95 9.27 -15.48
N LEU A 710 -7.18 8.92 -14.45
CA LEU A 710 -5.96 8.12 -14.59
C LEU A 710 -6.24 6.64 -14.92
N CYS A 711 -7.49 6.19 -14.90
CA CYS A 711 -7.87 4.85 -15.33
C CYS A 711 -8.15 4.72 -16.83
N PHE A 712 -8.25 5.82 -17.59
CA PHE A 712 -8.38 5.73 -19.04
C PHE A 712 -7.17 5.07 -19.68
N ARG A 713 -7.42 4.24 -20.70
CA ARG A 713 -6.35 3.60 -21.50
C ARG A 713 -6.69 3.65 -22.98
N PRO A 714 -5.67 3.67 -23.84
CA PRO A 714 -5.89 3.58 -25.29
C PRO A 714 -6.64 2.32 -25.72
N SER A 715 -6.48 1.23 -24.97
CA SER A 715 -7.14 -0.06 -25.22
C SER A 715 -8.62 -0.12 -24.89
N ASP A 716 -9.16 0.89 -24.21
CA ASP A 716 -10.59 0.92 -23.88
C ASP A 716 -11.42 0.79 -25.15
N ASN A 717 -12.36 -0.14 -25.19
CA ASN A 717 -13.34 -0.17 -26.28
C ASN A 717 -14.38 0.94 -26.10
N SER A 718 -15.25 1.16 -27.08
CA SER A 718 -16.21 2.27 -27.01
C SER A 718 -17.16 2.20 -25.82
N ILE A 719 -17.55 1.01 -25.37
CA ILE A 719 -18.40 0.82 -24.20
C ILE A 719 -17.61 1.16 -22.92
N GLY A 720 -16.40 0.62 -22.80
CA GLY A 720 -15.54 0.89 -21.63
C GLY A 720 -15.20 2.36 -21.51
N ARG A 721 -14.89 3.02 -22.62
CA ARG A 721 -14.61 4.45 -22.64
C ARG A 721 -15.85 5.28 -22.28
N MET A 722 -17.02 4.91 -22.76
CA MET A 722 -18.29 5.54 -22.37
C MET A 722 -18.53 5.43 -20.86
N ILE A 723 -18.30 4.25 -20.29
CA ILE A 723 -18.43 4.04 -18.83
C ILE A 723 -17.48 4.96 -18.07
N LYS A 724 -16.19 4.96 -18.44
CA LYS A 724 -15.17 5.79 -17.78
C LYS A 724 -15.46 7.28 -17.94
N LEU A 725 -15.84 7.72 -19.11
CA LEU A 725 -16.19 9.12 -19.36
C LEU A 725 -17.44 9.53 -18.56
N THR A 726 -18.44 8.66 -18.47
CA THR A 726 -19.60 8.89 -17.61
C THR A 726 -19.16 9.11 -16.17
N HIS A 727 -18.32 8.24 -15.61
CA HIS A 727 -17.85 8.37 -14.24
C HIS A 727 -17.03 9.64 -14.04
N TYR A 728 -16.12 9.96 -14.95
CA TYR A 728 -15.31 11.17 -14.89
C TYR A 728 -16.15 12.44 -14.90
N CYS A 729 -17.13 12.52 -15.80
CA CYS A 729 -18.07 13.62 -15.89
C CYS A 729 -18.99 13.71 -14.67
N ASP A 730 -19.52 12.59 -14.17
CA ASP A 730 -20.41 12.55 -13.01
C ASP A 730 -19.70 12.98 -11.72
N ILE A 731 -18.47 12.50 -11.50
CA ILE A 731 -17.66 12.91 -10.34
C ILE A 731 -17.41 14.42 -10.40
N SER A 732 -17.05 14.95 -11.58
CA SER A 732 -16.82 16.39 -11.76
C SER A 732 -18.11 17.21 -11.49
N LYS A 733 -19.25 16.78 -12.04
CA LYS A 733 -20.54 17.44 -11.76
C LYS A 733 -20.93 17.37 -10.29
N LYS A 734 -20.76 16.19 -9.67
CA LYS A 734 -21.12 15.96 -8.25
C LYS A 734 -20.36 16.88 -7.30
N TYR A 735 -19.05 17.03 -7.52
CA TYR A 735 -18.20 17.72 -6.57
C TYR A 735 -17.80 19.14 -6.99
N PHE A 736 -17.76 19.43 -8.29
CA PHE A 736 -17.32 20.72 -8.82
C PHE A 736 -18.42 21.47 -9.59
N GLY A 737 -19.58 20.88 -9.77
CA GLY A 737 -20.74 21.52 -10.41
C GLY A 737 -20.62 21.73 -11.93
N LYS A 738 -19.58 21.19 -12.57
CA LYS A 738 -19.32 21.35 -14.02
C LYS A 738 -18.72 20.08 -14.61
N LEU A 739 -18.74 20.00 -15.95
CA LEU A 739 -17.95 19.00 -16.67
C LEU A 739 -16.44 19.30 -16.52
N PRO A 740 -15.56 18.29 -16.56
CA PRO A 740 -14.13 18.51 -16.62
C PRO A 740 -13.77 19.28 -17.91
N ASP A 741 -12.87 20.27 -17.84
CA ASP A 741 -12.56 21.11 -19.02
C ASP A 741 -11.90 20.33 -20.16
N ASP A 742 -11.27 19.19 -19.86
CA ASP A 742 -10.55 18.33 -20.79
C ASP A 742 -11.33 17.08 -21.24
N TRP A 743 -12.60 16.96 -20.93
CA TRP A 743 -13.40 15.79 -21.33
C TRP A 743 -13.35 15.52 -22.85
N PRO A 744 -13.26 16.53 -23.74
CA PRO A 744 -13.25 16.27 -25.19
C PRO A 744 -12.08 15.44 -25.70
N ILE A 745 -10.93 15.46 -25.00
CA ILE A 745 -9.75 14.69 -25.42
C ILE A 745 -9.96 13.18 -25.31
N PHE A 746 -10.93 12.74 -24.48
CA PHE A 746 -11.24 11.34 -24.26
C PHE A 746 -12.27 10.78 -25.26
N VAL A 747 -12.85 11.61 -26.10
CA VAL A 747 -13.89 11.20 -27.06
C VAL A 747 -13.28 10.90 -28.43
N ARG A 748 -13.52 9.71 -28.95
CA ARG A 748 -13.04 9.22 -30.23
C ARG A 748 -14.21 8.94 -31.19
N HIS A 749 -15.37 8.59 -30.61
CA HIS A 749 -16.56 8.22 -31.36
C HIS A 749 -17.83 8.63 -30.58
N ALA A 750 -18.91 8.94 -31.27
CA ALA A 750 -20.17 9.37 -30.65
C ALA A 750 -20.76 8.35 -29.67
N SER A 751 -20.46 7.06 -29.83
CA SER A 751 -20.89 6.01 -28.87
C SER A 751 -20.17 6.06 -27.53
N GLU A 752 -19.10 6.83 -27.38
CA GLU A 752 -18.32 6.96 -26.15
C GLU A 752 -18.85 8.08 -25.23
N LEU A 753 -19.74 8.91 -25.74
CA LEU A 753 -20.37 9.96 -24.95
C LEU A 753 -21.37 9.38 -23.94
N PRO A 754 -21.40 9.91 -22.71
CA PRO A 754 -22.41 9.58 -21.71
C PRO A 754 -23.84 9.68 -22.29
N ILE A 755 -24.64 8.66 -22.09
CA ILE A 755 -25.98 8.59 -22.74
C ILE A 755 -26.86 9.77 -22.34
N ALA A 756 -26.85 10.14 -21.05
CA ALA A 756 -27.67 11.23 -20.52
C ALA A 756 -27.26 12.62 -21.05
N ASP A 757 -25.97 12.81 -21.35
CA ASP A 757 -25.39 14.10 -21.75
C ASP A 757 -24.98 14.13 -23.22
N LYS A 758 -25.30 13.11 -23.98
CA LYS A 758 -24.78 12.91 -25.34
C LYS A 758 -25.06 14.10 -26.26
N GLU A 759 -26.28 14.57 -26.27
CA GLU A 759 -26.71 15.66 -27.17
C GLU A 759 -26.09 17.01 -26.79
N PRO A 760 -26.10 17.44 -25.51
CA PRO A 760 -25.36 18.64 -25.09
C PRO A 760 -23.87 18.58 -25.36
N MET A 761 -23.22 17.45 -25.08
CA MET A 761 -21.80 17.27 -25.31
C MET A 761 -21.45 17.31 -26.81
N MET A 762 -22.24 16.69 -27.68
CA MET A 762 -22.05 16.78 -29.13
C MET A 762 -22.17 18.23 -29.62
N LYS A 763 -23.12 18.99 -29.09
CA LYS A 763 -23.29 20.41 -29.41
C LYS A 763 -22.09 21.24 -28.99
N GLU A 764 -21.55 20.97 -27.81
CA GLU A 764 -20.33 21.62 -27.32
C GLU A 764 -19.12 21.30 -28.17
N LEU A 765 -18.98 20.05 -28.63
CA LEU A 765 -17.91 19.63 -29.55
C LEU A 765 -17.98 20.41 -30.88
N GLU A 766 -19.18 20.61 -31.42
CA GLU A 766 -19.38 21.38 -32.66
C GLU A 766 -19.10 22.88 -32.45
N GLU A 767 -19.67 23.49 -31.42
CA GLU A 767 -19.61 24.94 -31.18
C GLU A 767 -18.25 25.42 -30.70
N LYS A 768 -17.58 24.65 -29.81
CA LYS A 768 -16.34 25.09 -29.15
C LYS A 768 -15.08 24.40 -29.66
N HIS A 769 -15.20 23.22 -30.22
CA HIS A 769 -14.04 22.41 -30.62
C HIS A 769 -13.95 22.20 -32.12
N GLY A 770 -14.87 22.83 -32.93
CA GLY A 770 -14.81 22.85 -34.38
C GLY A 770 -15.09 21.51 -35.06
N TRP A 771 -15.75 20.58 -34.32
CA TRP A 771 -16.10 19.28 -34.90
C TRP A 771 -17.33 19.38 -35.78
N LYS A 772 -17.41 18.52 -36.78
CA LYS A 772 -18.60 18.44 -37.68
C LYS A 772 -19.45 17.26 -37.27
N ILE A 773 -20.73 17.50 -37.05
CA ILE A 773 -21.68 16.49 -36.56
C ILE A 773 -22.85 16.36 -37.53
N ASP A 774 -23.11 15.13 -37.95
CA ASP A 774 -24.36 14.81 -38.63
C ASP A 774 -25.45 14.59 -37.53
N TRP A 775 -26.22 15.64 -37.27
CA TRP A 775 -27.29 15.62 -36.30
C TRP A 775 -28.41 14.64 -36.65
N LYS A 776 -28.63 14.33 -37.92
CA LYS A 776 -29.63 13.35 -38.31
C LYS A 776 -29.21 11.92 -38.03
N ALA A 777 -27.94 11.61 -38.29
CA ALA A 777 -27.36 10.30 -37.99
C ALA A 777 -26.81 10.21 -36.58
N LYS A 778 -26.76 11.33 -35.82
CA LYS A 778 -26.10 11.47 -34.51
C LYS A 778 -24.67 10.94 -34.48
N LYS A 779 -23.90 11.29 -35.54
CA LYS A 779 -22.52 10.85 -35.72
C LYS A 779 -21.56 12.04 -35.82
N ILE A 780 -20.36 11.84 -35.28
CA ILE A 780 -19.23 12.70 -35.54
C ILE A 780 -18.73 12.41 -36.96
N VAL A 781 -18.77 13.41 -37.84
CA VAL A 781 -18.32 13.31 -39.25
C VAL A 781 -16.87 13.70 -39.38
N GLU A 782 -16.49 14.76 -38.66
CA GLU A 782 -15.12 15.26 -38.58
C GLU A 782 -14.88 15.67 -37.12
N GLY A 783 -13.90 15.07 -36.47
CA GLY A 783 -13.77 15.25 -35.03
C GLY A 783 -12.38 14.90 -34.55
N PRO A 784 -12.26 13.98 -33.59
CA PRO A 784 -10.97 13.73 -32.97
C PRO A 784 -9.89 13.51 -34.01
N ILE A 785 -8.81 14.24 -33.83
CA ILE A 785 -7.66 14.26 -34.75
C ILE A 785 -7.04 12.85 -34.94
N ARG A 786 -7.49 11.87 -34.17
CA ARG A 786 -6.91 10.53 -34.07
C ARG A 786 -7.94 9.48 -34.42
N PRO A 787 -7.77 8.74 -35.50
CA PRO A 787 -8.64 7.61 -35.79
C PRO A 787 -8.47 6.54 -34.71
N VAL A 788 -9.59 6.13 -34.13
CA VAL A 788 -9.63 4.99 -33.22
C VAL A 788 -9.96 3.75 -34.01
N ASP A 789 -9.08 2.79 -33.96
CA ASP A 789 -9.37 1.46 -34.44
C ASP A 789 -10.10 0.66 -33.37
N VAL A 790 -11.41 0.59 -33.50
CA VAL A 790 -12.27 -0.21 -32.58
C VAL A 790 -12.04 -1.71 -32.69
N SER A 791 -11.32 -2.15 -33.74
CA SER A 791 -10.94 -3.55 -33.93
C SER A 791 -9.59 -3.90 -33.35
N PHE A 792 -8.92 -2.95 -32.67
CA PHE A 792 -7.61 -3.17 -32.08
C PHE A 792 -7.68 -4.27 -31.01
N ASP A 793 -6.96 -5.35 -31.24
CA ASP A 793 -6.76 -6.41 -30.27
C ASP A 793 -5.54 -6.09 -29.39
N PRO A 794 -5.73 -5.66 -28.13
CA PRO A 794 -4.63 -5.30 -27.25
C PRO A 794 -3.76 -6.48 -26.85
N THR A 795 -4.19 -7.72 -27.15
CA THR A 795 -3.49 -8.93 -26.72
C THR A 795 -2.29 -9.30 -27.56
N ASN A 796 -2.11 -8.69 -28.73
CA ASN A 796 -1.10 -9.07 -29.71
C ASN A 796 -0.21 -7.92 -30.17
N LEU A 797 0.82 -7.60 -29.40
CA LEU A 797 1.96 -6.80 -29.85
C LEU A 797 3.23 -7.65 -29.84
N PRO A 798 3.45 -8.53 -30.87
CA PRO A 798 4.64 -9.37 -30.87
C PRO A 798 5.90 -8.51 -31.03
N ARG A 799 6.88 -8.68 -30.13
CA ARG A 799 8.19 -8.00 -30.16
C ARG A 799 8.88 -8.06 -31.53
N LYS A 800 8.65 -9.11 -32.31
CA LYS A 800 9.25 -9.29 -33.64
C LYS A 800 8.87 -8.17 -34.63
N ILE A 801 7.79 -7.45 -34.38
CA ILE A 801 7.37 -6.34 -35.27
C ILE A 801 8.25 -5.10 -35.02
N ARG A 802 8.71 -4.89 -33.75
CA ARG A 802 9.62 -3.78 -33.42
C ARG A 802 10.96 -3.86 -34.15
N ALA A 803 11.46 -5.05 -34.41
CA ALA A 803 12.75 -5.26 -35.05
C ALA A 803 12.74 -5.03 -36.59
N LYS A 804 11.57 -5.14 -37.24
CA LYS A 804 11.49 -5.01 -38.70
C LYS A 804 11.55 -3.57 -39.25
N LYS A 805 11.43 -2.55 -38.42
CA LYS A 805 11.42 -1.14 -38.84
C LYS A 805 12.75 -0.40 -38.69
N LYS A 806 13.82 -1.06 -38.28
CA LYS A 806 15.17 -0.47 -38.26
C LYS A 806 15.93 -0.64 -39.58
N LYS A 807 15.23 -0.87 -40.74
CA LYS A 807 15.90 -0.88 -42.05
C LYS A 807 15.45 0.31 -42.90
#